data_8dc5ec63bfd0050107176b34115dd085
#
_entry.id   8dc5ec63bfd0050107176b34115dd085
#
_cell.length_a   1.000
_cell.length_b   1.000
_cell.length_c   1.000
_cell.angle_alpha   90.00
_cell.angle_beta   90.00
_cell.angle_gamma   90.00
#
_symmetry.space_group_name_H-M   'P 1'
#
loop_
_entity.id
_entity.type
_entity.pdbx_description
1 polymer ?
#
loop_
_entity_poly.entity_id
_entity_poly.type
_entity_poly.pdbx_seq_one_letter_code
_entity_poly.pdbx_strand_id
1 'polypeptide(L)'
;MRNPLWRRIPKELKGELGKYIVIFLFMVITTGMVSGFMVAGESMKKNYDNTFDKYNVEDGHFDLSDEASDNMKDNIEDEGVKLYDMSYYELPMSKIGSDSDGNSGNVEGNAETKDDTVNFVNDAADDGGRTLRIFAPRHDVNKMCLMDGEFPVGTDEIAIDRMYAVNNDIEIGDDIKAGDKVYSVCGFVALSDYSTMFQNNNDTMFDATIFGIAIVTNEEFDDLPEKNKTWSYSWMYDDGMPDEENDEKKLADDLLETVYTQAVMNGIMVENYIPRYQNQAINFAGDDIGSDTNMMKWFEYIVIVILAFIFAVTISNTLTKEASVIGTLRASGYTKGELLIHYISLPIIVTFMASVVGNVLGYSVFKDMGAQLYYGSYSLTKYVTYWNADAFVLTTVIPLIIMIVVNLLVVNSKLKLSPLRFLRHDLSRSKRKKAVKLPHWKFMTRFKTRVILQNIPGYVVMLLGIYFAQVLLMFGLMLNPMLKHYQNDILDNMVADHQYVLDSQVETANNNAETYCMKTLRTTGDIDDEIMVYGIHSDSKYFPVKLDDGDVLVSDSYADKYEIVDGDKLELKESYTDDTYDLKVTGSVVYPAALAVFVTEGDFREIFDKDEDYFTGYFSNDKLTDIEDHVVSEITKDDMIKVSRQLTKSMGGMFYIVVVFSLVMFMLLVYLLTKLIVEKNTVSISMVKILGYDTKEISKLYLSSTTVMVAVVTLLDILLSYLSIKVIYRAMLIDMLSGWMPIYMAPWIFPLMFVLSFTCYLVISLLQMKRIKKIPMDEALKNVE
;
A
#
# COMPACT_ATOMS: atom_id res chain seq x y z
N MET A 1 42.40 -29.66 -19.85
CA MET A 1 43.07 -28.34 -19.70
C MET A 1 42.03 -27.33 -19.29
N ARG A 2 42.25 -26.53 -18.22
CA ARG A 2 41.31 -25.47 -17.85
C ARG A 2 41.30 -24.41 -18.96
N ASN A 3 40.12 -24.09 -19.54
CA ASN A 3 39.96 -23.10 -20.60
C ASN A 3 40.54 -21.75 -20.14
N PRO A 4 41.50 -21.18 -20.90
CA PRO A 4 42.19 -19.92 -20.56
C PRO A 4 41.18 -18.74 -20.32
N LEU A 5 40.01 -18.79 -20.89
CA LEU A 5 38.99 -17.76 -20.72
C LEU A 5 38.55 -17.60 -19.25
N TRP A 6 38.53 -18.66 -18.45
CA TRP A 6 38.18 -18.57 -17.01
C TRP A 6 39.17 -17.72 -16.20
N ARG A 7 40.45 -17.63 -16.62
CA ARG A 7 41.43 -16.76 -15.96
C ARG A 7 41.20 -15.26 -16.24
N ARG A 8 40.37 -14.92 -17.23
CA ARG A 8 40.02 -13.55 -17.57
C ARG A 8 38.92 -12.99 -16.67
N ILE A 9 38.01 -13.83 -16.19
CA ILE A 9 36.83 -13.40 -15.40
C ILE A 9 37.20 -12.51 -14.20
N PRO A 10 38.19 -12.86 -13.31
CA PRO A 10 38.56 -11.99 -12.20
C PRO A 10 39.21 -10.67 -12.67
N LYS A 11 39.95 -10.68 -13.81
CA LYS A 11 40.55 -9.46 -14.36
C LYS A 11 39.48 -8.54 -14.96
N GLU A 12 38.48 -9.08 -15.66
CA GLU A 12 37.35 -8.35 -16.22
C GLU A 12 36.51 -7.75 -15.10
N LEU A 13 36.19 -8.52 -14.04
CA LEU A 13 35.48 -8.02 -12.87
C LEU A 13 36.23 -6.82 -12.25
N LYS A 14 37.57 -6.95 -12.05
CA LYS A 14 38.38 -5.88 -11.46
C LYS A 14 38.46 -4.65 -12.38
N GLY A 15 38.53 -4.87 -13.72
CA GLY A 15 38.55 -3.78 -14.71
C GLY A 15 37.25 -2.99 -14.81
N GLU A 16 36.10 -3.65 -14.56
CA GLU A 16 34.76 -3.06 -14.65
C GLU A 16 33.99 -3.04 -13.30
N LEU A 17 34.74 -3.10 -12.20
CA LEU A 17 34.21 -3.26 -10.86
C LEU A 17 33.06 -2.30 -10.56
N GLY A 18 33.20 -1.02 -10.91
CA GLY A 18 32.15 -0.02 -10.65
C GLY A 18 30.85 -0.22 -11.44
N LYS A 19 30.82 -1.02 -12.52
CA LYS A 19 29.61 -1.40 -13.23
C LYS A 19 28.93 -2.55 -12.51
N TYR A 20 29.69 -3.57 -12.18
CA TYR A 20 29.15 -4.75 -11.52
C TYR A 20 28.72 -4.47 -10.08
N ILE A 21 29.37 -3.55 -9.36
CA ILE A 21 28.91 -3.09 -8.04
C ILE A 21 27.53 -2.42 -8.14
N VAL A 22 27.32 -1.55 -9.13
CA VAL A 22 26.01 -0.87 -9.26
C VAL A 22 24.91 -1.86 -9.60
N ILE A 23 25.17 -2.81 -10.51
CA ILE A 23 24.20 -3.87 -10.83
C ILE A 23 23.94 -4.75 -9.60
N PHE A 24 25.00 -5.10 -8.88
CA PHE A 24 24.92 -5.88 -7.66
C PHE A 24 24.08 -5.18 -6.59
N LEU A 25 24.38 -3.90 -6.30
CA LEU A 25 23.61 -3.11 -5.33
C LEU A 25 22.16 -2.93 -5.76
N PHE A 26 21.93 -2.64 -7.05
CA PHE A 26 20.57 -2.54 -7.58
C PHE A 26 19.78 -3.83 -7.31
N MET A 27 20.37 -4.97 -7.66
CA MET A 27 19.71 -6.26 -7.44
C MET A 27 19.56 -6.61 -5.95
N VAL A 28 20.57 -6.33 -5.11
CA VAL A 28 20.50 -6.60 -3.67
C VAL A 28 19.36 -5.82 -3.04
N ILE A 29 19.23 -4.53 -3.36
CA ILE A 29 18.20 -3.66 -2.80
C ILE A 29 16.81 -4.09 -3.29
N THR A 30 16.66 -4.33 -4.61
CA THR A 30 15.35 -4.76 -5.16
C THR A 30 14.94 -6.14 -4.67
N THR A 31 15.82 -7.13 -4.77
CA THR A 31 15.56 -8.49 -4.27
C THR A 31 15.28 -8.49 -2.76
N GLY A 32 16.08 -7.73 -1.99
CA GLY A 32 15.92 -7.64 -0.55
C GLY A 32 14.57 -7.04 -0.15
N MET A 33 14.21 -5.92 -0.75
CA MET A 33 12.95 -5.26 -0.47
C MET A 33 11.75 -6.15 -0.85
N VAL A 34 11.70 -6.62 -2.09
CA VAL A 34 10.58 -7.46 -2.56
C VAL A 34 10.48 -8.76 -1.76
N SER A 35 11.62 -9.45 -1.55
CA SER A 35 11.64 -10.66 -0.73
C SER A 35 11.20 -10.39 0.71
N GLY A 36 11.65 -9.28 1.31
CA GLY A 36 11.29 -8.90 2.67
C GLY A 36 9.80 -8.64 2.83
N PHE A 37 9.21 -7.86 1.94
CA PHE A 37 7.77 -7.55 1.98
C PHE A 37 6.91 -8.79 1.70
N MET A 38 7.26 -9.61 0.72
CA MET A 38 6.54 -10.85 0.44
C MET A 38 6.61 -11.84 1.60
N VAL A 39 7.79 -11.95 2.24
CA VAL A 39 7.96 -12.80 3.43
C VAL A 39 7.17 -12.24 4.61
N ALA A 40 7.14 -10.92 4.80
CA ALA A 40 6.35 -10.28 5.84
C ALA A 40 4.86 -10.54 5.64
N GLY A 41 4.31 -10.26 4.45
CA GLY A 41 2.90 -10.46 4.15
C GLY A 41 2.44 -11.92 4.32
N GLU A 42 3.16 -12.86 3.70
CA GLU A 42 2.84 -14.29 3.84
C GLU A 42 2.97 -14.79 5.29
N SER A 43 3.99 -14.30 6.01
CA SER A 43 4.17 -14.68 7.42
C SER A 43 3.07 -14.06 8.29
N MET A 44 2.66 -12.82 8.03
CA MET A 44 1.55 -12.19 8.75
C MET A 44 0.24 -12.92 8.47
N LYS A 45 -0.05 -13.24 7.20
CA LYS A 45 -1.25 -14.03 6.86
C LYS A 45 -1.27 -15.36 7.62
N LYS A 46 -0.18 -16.11 7.60
CA LYS A 46 -0.08 -17.37 8.34
C LYS A 46 -0.16 -17.20 9.85
N ASN A 47 0.43 -16.14 10.40
CA ASN A 47 0.30 -15.85 11.82
C ASN A 47 -1.15 -15.51 12.19
N TYR A 48 -1.82 -14.71 11.37
CA TYR A 48 -3.23 -14.37 11.54
C TYR A 48 -4.10 -15.63 11.45
N ASP A 49 -3.97 -16.45 10.41
CA ASP A 49 -4.72 -17.69 10.26
C ASP A 49 -4.49 -18.67 11.44
N ASN A 50 -3.26 -18.73 11.96
CA ASN A 50 -2.93 -19.58 13.11
C ASN A 50 -3.43 -19.00 14.45
N THR A 51 -3.86 -17.74 14.53
CA THR A 51 -4.38 -17.16 15.78
C THR A 51 -5.69 -17.82 16.18
N PHE A 52 -6.53 -18.18 15.22
CA PHE A 52 -7.81 -18.81 15.48
C PHE A 52 -7.67 -20.06 16.36
N ASP A 53 -6.77 -20.97 16.00
CA ASP A 53 -6.51 -22.19 16.79
C ASP A 53 -5.70 -21.90 18.04
N LYS A 54 -4.64 -21.08 17.94
CA LYS A 54 -3.68 -20.85 19.01
C LYS A 54 -4.27 -20.11 20.19
N TYR A 55 -5.08 -19.11 19.91
CA TYR A 55 -5.70 -18.27 20.94
C TYR A 55 -7.17 -18.61 21.16
N ASN A 56 -7.67 -19.64 20.46
CA ASN A 56 -9.04 -20.13 20.58
C ASN A 56 -10.04 -18.97 20.35
N VAL A 57 -10.01 -18.39 19.16
CA VAL A 57 -10.85 -17.23 18.83
C VAL A 57 -12.31 -17.68 18.76
N GLU A 58 -13.19 -16.88 19.32
CA GLU A 58 -14.63 -17.12 19.37
C GLU A 58 -15.27 -17.41 18.01
N ASP A 59 -16.38 -18.12 17.98
CA ASP A 59 -17.22 -18.30 16.79
C ASP A 59 -18.30 -17.22 16.68
N GLY A 60 -18.43 -16.39 17.69
CA GLY A 60 -19.23 -15.19 17.77
C GLY A 60 -19.49 -14.78 19.21
N HIS A 61 -20.14 -13.63 19.40
CA HIS A 61 -20.55 -13.14 20.72
C HIS A 61 -21.89 -12.43 20.63
N PHE A 62 -22.54 -12.31 21.77
CA PHE A 62 -23.73 -11.47 21.94
C PHE A 62 -23.65 -10.67 23.23
N ASP A 63 -24.23 -9.48 23.20
CA ASP A 63 -24.30 -8.57 24.35
C ASP A 63 -25.72 -8.51 24.88
N LEU A 64 -25.86 -8.47 26.19
CA LEU A 64 -27.10 -8.42 26.89
C LEU A 64 -27.18 -7.19 27.79
N SER A 65 -28.41 -6.66 28.00
CA SER A 65 -28.68 -5.53 28.90
C SER A 65 -28.51 -5.86 30.37
N ASP A 66 -28.46 -7.14 30.74
CA ASP A 66 -28.29 -7.62 32.12
C ASP A 66 -27.63 -9.02 32.12
N GLU A 67 -27.18 -9.49 33.28
CA GLU A 67 -26.50 -10.78 33.44
C GLU A 67 -27.42 -11.96 33.07
N ALA A 68 -26.90 -12.85 32.20
CA ALA A 68 -27.58 -14.09 31.89
C ALA A 68 -27.63 -15.06 33.08
N SER A 69 -28.82 -15.50 33.46
CA SER A 69 -28.99 -16.52 34.50
C SER A 69 -28.35 -17.87 34.05
N ASP A 70 -27.93 -18.71 35.04
CA ASP A 70 -27.36 -20.02 34.73
C ASP A 70 -28.33 -20.88 33.88
N ASN A 71 -29.64 -20.77 34.14
CA ASN A 71 -30.66 -21.51 33.39
C ASN A 71 -30.80 -21.00 31.94
N MET A 72 -30.56 -19.71 31.69
CA MET A 72 -30.53 -19.14 30.36
C MET A 72 -29.28 -19.64 29.59
N LYS A 73 -28.13 -19.65 30.25
CA LYS A 73 -26.88 -20.17 29.69
C LYS A 73 -27.00 -21.63 29.31
N ASP A 74 -27.48 -22.48 30.23
CA ASP A 74 -27.69 -23.91 29.99
C ASP A 74 -28.62 -24.17 28.79
N ASN A 75 -29.73 -23.39 28.66
CA ASN A 75 -30.65 -23.55 27.52
C ASN A 75 -30.06 -23.09 26.19
N ILE A 76 -29.15 -22.13 26.18
CA ILE A 76 -28.42 -21.71 24.96
C ILE A 76 -27.35 -22.75 24.60
N GLU A 77 -26.68 -23.29 25.60
CA GLU A 77 -25.64 -24.34 25.38
C GLU A 77 -26.26 -25.65 24.87
N ASP A 78 -27.55 -25.94 25.17
CA ASP A 78 -28.26 -27.09 24.60
C ASP A 78 -28.39 -27.06 23.05
N GLU A 79 -28.14 -25.90 22.38
CA GLU A 79 -28.10 -25.75 20.93
C GLU A 79 -26.72 -26.19 20.32
N GLY A 80 -25.82 -26.80 21.11
CA GLY A 80 -24.53 -27.31 20.65
C GLY A 80 -23.44 -26.23 20.60
N VAL A 81 -23.52 -25.26 21.48
CA VAL A 81 -22.50 -24.24 21.70
C VAL A 81 -22.05 -24.23 23.15
N LYS A 82 -20.83 -23.77 23.38
CA LYS A 82 -20.34 -23.51 24.73
C LYS A 82 -20.15 -22.03 24.94
N LEU A 83 -20.71 -21.49 26.03
CA LEU A 83 -20.65 -20.06 26.36
C LEU A 83 -19.47 -19.73 27.28
N TYR A 84 -18.92 -18.53 27.07
CA TYR A 84 -17.85 -17.96 27.89
C TYR A 84 -18.18 -16.51 28.22
N ASP A 85 -18.06 -16.13 29.49
CA ASP A 85 -18.26 -14.76 29.95
C ASP A 85 -17.09 -13.88 29.45
N MET A 86 -17.42 -12.87 28.64
CA MET A 86 -16.50 -11.90 28.06
C MET A 86 -16.93 -10.47 28.37
N SER A 87 -17.68 -10.28 29.45
CA SER A 87 -18.16 -8.99 29.91
C SER A 87 -17.02 -7.96 30.01
N TYR A 88 -17.32 -6.71 29.73
CA TYR A 88 -16.33 -5.63 29.70
C TYR A 88 -16.88 -4.32 30.27
N TYR A 89 -15.95 -3.39 30.55
CA TYR A 89 -16.28 -2.03 30.91
C TYR A 89 -15.72 -1.07 29.86
N GLU A 90 -16.50 -0.08 29.44
CA GLU A 90 -15.98 1.02 28.63
C GLU A 90 -15.77 2.25 29.50
N LEU A 91 -14.52 2.70 29.59
CA LEU A 91 -14.13 3.82 30.43
C LEU A 91 -13.40 4.90 29.61
N PRO A 92 -13.71 6.20 29.83
CA PRO A 92 -12.95 7.28 29.23
C PRO A 92 -11.51 7.27 29.75
N MET A 93 -10.54 7.53 28.84
CA MET A 93 -9.11 7.48 29.14
C MET A 93 -8.44 8.82 28.90
N SER A 94 -7.53 9.21 29.80
CA SER A 94 -6.59 10.32 29.60
C SER A 94 -5.20 9.95 30.07
N LYS A 95 -4.16 10.41 29.34
CA LYS A 95 -2.75 10.26 29.78
C LYS A 95 -2.43 11.32 30.84
N ILE A 96 -1.85 10.90 31.95
CA ILE A 96 -1.37 11.82 32.97
C ILE A 96 -0.02 12.35 32.52
N GLY A 97 0.03 13.61 32.05
CA GLY A 97 1.25 14.23 31.56
C GLY A 97 2.27 14.43 32.66
N SER A 98 3.53 14.12 32.39
CA SER A 98 4.70 14.48 33.20
C SER A 98 5.11 15.97 32.97
N ASP A 99 4.17 16.89 32.93
CA ASP A 99 4.48 18.32 32.84
C ASP A 99 4.11 19.06 34.12
N SER A 100 5.07 19.00 35.05
CA SER A 100 5.21 19.97 36.07
C SER A 100 6.25 21.02 35.65
N ASP A 101 5.89 21.93 34.76
CA ASP A 101 6.53 23.24 34.70
C ASP A 101 5.48 24.29 34.41
N GLY A 102 5.02 24.91 35.52
CA GLY A 102 4.12 26.04 35.46
C GLY A 102 4.75 27.20 34.72
N ASN A 103 4.17 27.54 33.61
CA ASN A 103 4.25 28.92 33.14
C ASN A 103 2.98 29.28 32.35
N SER A 104 1.99 29.78 33.08
CA SER A 104 0.87 30.53 32.51
C SER A 104 1.37 31.89 32.06
N GLY A 105 1.79 32.01 30.83
CA GLY A 105 2.16 33.24 30.17
C GLY A 105 1.24 33.54 29.01
N ASN A 106 0.28 34.45 29.22
CA ASN A 106 -0.46 35.13 28.15
C ASN A 106 0.51 35.65 27.09
N VAL A 107 0.29 35.24 25.84
CA VAL A 107 0.80 35.98 24.69
C VAL A 107 -0.34 36.27 23.74
N GLU A 108 -0.82 37.54 23.82
CA GLU A 108 -1.60 38.14 22.74
C GLU A 108 -0.77 38.32 21.48
N GLY A 109 -1.34 37.91 20.37
CA GLY A 109 -1.30 38.52 19.05
C GLY A 109 0.06 38.76 18.39
N ASN A 110 0.29 38.06 17.27
CA ASN A 110 0.47 38.71 15.97
C ASN A 110 0.51 37.67 14.81
N ALA A 111 -0.26 38.02 13.79
CA ALA A 111 -0.34 37.23 12.57
C ALA A 111 0.93 37.33 11.71
N GLU A 112 1.05 36.37 10.79
CA GLU A 112 1.89 36.31 9.59
C GLU A 112 3.27 35.68 9.75
N THR A 113 3.30 34.37 9.46
CA THR A 113 4.19 33.85 8.40
C THR A 113 3.71 32.45 8.03
N LYS A 114 3.36 32.31 6.75
CA LYS A 114 3.09 31.01 6.09
C LYS A 114 4.37 30.20 6.03
N ASP A 115 4.39 29.10 6.78
CA ASP A 115 5.30 27.99 6.50
C ASP A 115 4.46 26.72 6.48
N ASP A 116 4.30 26.15 5.26
CA ASP A 116 3.50 24.97 4.97
C ASP A 116 4.22 23.66 5.41
N THR A 117 4.75 23.64 6.60
CA THR A 117 5.03 22.40 7.33
C THR A 117 3.82 22.10 8.18
N VAL A 118 2.91 21.30 7.64
CA VAL A 118 1.73 20.83 8.36
C VAL A 118 2.21 19.98 9.54
N ASN A 119 2.31 20.59 10.68
CA ASN A 119 2.26 19.92 11.95
C ASN A 119 0.87 19.30 12.08
N PHE A 120 0.74 18.00 11.86
CA PHE A 120 -0.34 17.21 12.42
C PHE A 120 -0.08 17.09 13.93
N VAL A 121 -0.29 18.16 14.64
CA VAL A 121 -0.29 18.18 16.08
C VAL A 121 -1.74 18.20 16.51
N ASN A 122 -2.18 17.09 17.09
CA ASN A 122 -3.08 17.04 18.23
C ASN A 122 -4.10 18.20 18.39
N ASP A 123 -5.05 18.32 17.46
CA ASP A 123 -6.28 19.08 17.70
C ASP A 123 -7.45 18.20 18.20
N ALA A 124 -7.15 16.97 18.61
CA ALA A 124 -8.03 16.16 19.47
C ALA A 124 -7.54 16.22 20.94
N ALA A 125 -7.04 17.35 21.36
CA ALA A 125 -6.75 17.63 22.76
C ALA A 125 -7.87 18.49 23.37
N ASP A 126 -9.07 17.95 23.29
CA ASP A 126 -10.12 18.30 24.23
C ASP A 126 -10.62 17.02 24.90
N ASP A 127 -10.79 17.05 26.21
CA ASP A 127 -10.93 15.98 27.20
C ASP A 127 -12.10 14.97 26.98
N GLY A 128 -12.45 14.59 25.75
CA GLY A 128 -13.75 13.92 25.54
C GLY A 128 -13.84 12.74 24.62
N GLY A 129 -12.76 12.20 24.07
CA GLY A 129 -12.94 11.22 22.99
C GLY A 129 -12.24 9.86 23.11
N ARG A 130 -11.35 9.63 24.06
CA ARG A 130 -10.59 8.38 24.17
C ARG A 130 -11.27 7.40 25.10
N THR A 131 -11.46 6.17 24.63
CA THR A 131 -12.14 5.09 25.37
C THR A 131 -11.25 3.87 25.45
N LEU A 132 -11.23 3.23 26.60
CA LEU A 132 -10.65 1.90 26.80
C LEU A 132 -11.75 0.91 27.15
N ARG A 133 -11.82 -0.19 26.42
CA ARG A 133 -12.62 -1.36 26.75
C ARG A 133 -11.78 -2.29 27.60
N ILE A 134 -12.17 -2.46 28.85
CA ILE A 134 -11.39 -3.15 29.89
C ILE A 134 -11.99 -4.52 30.11
N PHE A 135 -11.15 -5.56 30.08
CA PHE A 135 -11.50 -6.95 30.27
C PHE A 135 -10.78 -7.56 31.46
N ALA A 136 -11.41 -8.59 32.04
CA ALA A 136 -10.75 -9.54 32.90
C ALA A 136 -9.74 -10.42 32.12
N PRO A 137 -8.78 -11.11 32.81
CA PRO A 137 -7.86 -12.01 32.15
C PRO A 137 -8.56 -13.19 31.47
N ARG A 138 -8.26 -13.47 30.20
CA ARG A 138 -8.88 -14.49 29.37
C ARG A 138 -7.95 -15.67 29.15
N HIS A 139 -8.42 -16.88 29.49
CA HIS A 139 -7.60 -18.10 29.46
C HIS A 139 -8.13 -19.20 28.56
N ASP A 140 -9.43 -19.24 28.32
CA ASP A 140 -10.12 -20.34 27.61
C ASP A 140 -10.41 -19.95 26.14
N VAL A 141 -11.11 -18.86 25.90
CA VAL A 141 -11.45 -18.29 24.59
C VAL A 141 -10.85 -16.90 24.47
N ASN A 142 -10.55 -16.46 23.28
CA ASN A 142 -9.95 -15.15 22.98
C ASN A 142 -8.71 -14.88 23.86
N LYS A 143 -7.81 -15.86 23.92
CA LYS A 143 -6.64 -15.85 24.84
C LYS A 143 -5.75 -14.64 24.58
N MET A 144 -5.23 -14.09 25.66
CA MET A 144 -4.34 -12.92 25.62
C MET A 144 -2.97 -13.25 25.03
N CYS A 145 -2.42 -12.38 24.22
CA CYS A 145 -1.05 -12.41 23.75
C CYS A 145 -0.25 -11.26 24.36
N LEU A 146 0.69 -11.58 25.26
CA LEU A 146 1.61 -10.57 25.78
C LEU A 146 2.62 -10.18 24.70
N MET A 147 2.62 -8.91 24.28
CA MET A 147 3.51 -8.36 23.27
C MET A 147 4.83 -7.89 23.89
N ASP A 148 4.77 -7.11 24.96
CA ASP A 148 5.92 -6.60 25.71
C ASP A 148 5.54 -6.38 27.18
N GLY A 149 6.52 -6.28 28.09
CA GLY A 149 6.30 -6.13 29.54
C GLY A 149 5.76 -7.39 30.21
N GLU A 150 4.85 -7.21 31.17
CA GLU A 150 4.27 -8.27 32.01
C GLU A 150 2.74 -8.10 32.05
N PHE A 151 2.02 -9.18 32.42
CA PHE A 151 0.59 -9.10 32.72
C PHE A 151 0.36 -8.41 34.08
N PRO A 152 -0.75 -7.69 34.28
CA PRO A 152 -1.06 -7.03 35.54
C PRO A 152 -1.17 -8.04 36.69
N VAL A 153 -0.56 -7.72 37.82
CA VAL A 153 -0.59 -8.51 39.07
C VAL A 153 -1.25 -7.71 40.20
N GLY A 154 -1.04 -6.38 40.19
CA GLY A 154 -1.65 -5.43 41.13
C GLY A 154 -2.97 -4.86 40.61
N THR A 155 -3.83 -4.40 41.52
CA THR A 155 -5.09 -3.72 41.17
C THR A 155 -4.89 -2.31 40.60
N ASP A 156 -3.67 -1.78 40.67
CA ASP A 156 -3.24 -0.48 40.11
C ASP A 156 -2.44 -0.65 38.81
N GLU A 157 -2.35 -1.87 38.30
CA GLU A 157 -1.66 -2.19 37.07
C GLU A 157 -2.63 -2.49 35.93
N ILE A 158 -2.25 -2.08 34.69
CA ILE A 158 -3.02 -2.30 33.48
C ILE A 158 -2.10 -2.70 32.32
N ALA A 159 -2.53 -3.71 31.54
CA ALA A 159 -1.92 -4.01 30.26
C ALA A 159 -2.83 -3.51 29.12
N ILE A 160 -2.30 -2.69 28.23
CA ILE A 160 -3.07 -2.06 27.17
C ILE A 160 -2.69 -2.61 25.79
N ASP A 161 -3.56 -2.43 24.81
CA ASP A 161 -3.25 -2.84 23.45
C ASP A 161 -2.01 -2.12 22.92
N ARG A 162 -1.14 -2.89 22.27
CA ARG A 162 0.13 -2.39 21.74
C ARG A 162 -0.07 -1.26 20.68
N MET A 163 -1.03 -1.42 19.76
CA MET A 163 -1.26 -0.46 18.69
C MET A 163 -1.84 0.84 19.25
N TYR A 164 -2.80 0.73 20.18
CA TYR A 164 -3.35 1.88 20.88
C TYR A 164 -2.26 2.62 21.68
N ALA A 165 -1.39 1.88 22.39
CA ALA A 165 -0.26 2.47 23.13
C ALA A 165 0.69 3.26 22.21
N VAL A 166 1.11 2.67 21.09
CA VAL A 166 1.99 3.33 20.10
C VAL A 166 1.32 4.57 19.48
N ASN A 167 0.02 4.51 19.19
CA ASN A 167 -0.70 5.62 18.60
C ASN A 167 -0.88 6.81 19.55
N ASN A 168 -0.89 6.54 20.86
CA ASN A 168 -1.04 7.56 21.91
C ASN A 168 0.26 7.88 22.65
N ASP A 169 1.42 7.42 22.13
CA ASP A 169 2.74 7.66 22.72
C ASP A 169 2.83 7.21 24.20
N ILE A 170 2.21 6.04 24.53
CA ILE A 170 2.22 5.46 25.86
C ILE A 170 3.35 4.43 25.95
N GLU A 171 4.18 4.53 27.00
CA GLU A 171 5.27 3.59 27.28
C GLU A 171 4.99 2.76 28.54
N ILE A 172 5.64 1.60 28.65
CA ILE A 172 5.54 0.78 29.87
C ILE A 172 6.13 1.56 31.05
N GLY A 173 5.36 1.68 32.12
CA GLY A 173 5.68 2.49 33.29
C GLY A 173 5.03 3.87 33.30
N ASP A 174 4.33 4.27 32.24
CA ASP A 174 3.51 5.48 32.26
C ASP A 174 2.26 5.27 33.12
N ASP A 175 1.78 6.35 33.72
CA ASP A 175 0.49 6.38 34.42
C ASP A 175 -0.61 6.91 33.49
N ILE A 176 -1.71 6.19 33.40
CA ILE A 176 -2.91 6.58 32.68
C ILE A 176 -4.12 6.63 33.63
N LYS A 177 -5.06 7.52 33.33
CA LYS A 177 -6.33 7.56 34.02
C LYS A 177 -7.40 6.93 33.16
N ALA A 178 -8.06 5.85 33.65
CA ALA A 178 -9.22 5.24 33.02
C ALA A 178 -10.40 5.34 33.98
N GLY A 179 -11.47 6.00 33.54
CA GLY A 179 -12.57 6.38 34.43
C GLY A 179 -12.10 7.30 35.55
N ASP A 180 -12.34 6.93 36.79
CA ASP A 180 -11.95 7.71 37.97
C ASP A 180 -10.62 7.25 38.59
N LYS A 181 -10.01 6.18 38.10
CA LYS A 181 -8.81 5.53 38.67
C LYS A 181 -7.57 5.74 37.82
N VAL A 182 -6.42 5.78 38.46
CA VAL A 182 -5.10 5.84 37.80
C VAL A 182 -4.48 4.46 37.84
N TYR A 183 -3.94 4.03 36.73
CA TYR A 183 -3.25 2.75 36.54
C TYR A 183 -1.86 2.98 36.01
N SER A 184 -0.91 2.14 36.43
CA SER A 184 0.41 2.05 35.85
C SER A 184 0.43 1.01 34.73
N VAL A 185 0.92 1.38 33.55
CA VAL A 185 1.01 0.49 32.39
C VAL A 185 2.14 -0.52 32.61
N CYS A 186 1.80 -1.78 32.88
CA CYS A 186 2.78 -2.84 33.15
C CYS A 186 3.19 -3.63 31.91
N GLY A 187 2.39 -3.58 30.82
CA GLY A 187 2.69 -4.32 29.61
C GLY A 187 1.78 -3.97 28.43
N PHE A 188 2.16 -4.51 27.29
CA PHE A 188 1.38 -4.41 26.05
C PHE A 188 0.84 -5.76 25.66
N VAL A 189 -0.44 -5.79 25.25
CA VAL A 189 -1.15 -6.99 24.82
C VAL A 189 -1.65 -6.85 23.38
N ALA A 190 -2.03 -7.97 22.80
CA ALA A 190 -2.86 -8.05 21.59
C ALA A 190 -3.90 -9.15 21.83
N LEU A 191 -5.15 -8.88 21.50
CA LEU A 191 -6.25 -9.83 21.54
C LEU A 191 -6.66 -10.21 20.13
N SER A 192 -6.89 -11.51 19.90
CA SER A 192 -7.17 -12.01 18.54
C SER A 192 -8.55 -11.64 18.03
N ASP A 193 -9.51 -11.44 18.94
CA ASP A 193 -10.87 -10.94 18.68
C ASP A 193 -10.89 -9.43 18.40
N TYR A 194 -9.77 -8.72 18.65
CA TYR A 194 -9.53 -7.31 18.34
C TYR A 194 -8.28 -7.12 17.48
N SER A 195 -8.14 -7.93 16.43
CA SER A 195 -7.06 -7.72 15.45
C SER A 195 -7.14 -6.33 14.80
N THR A 196 -8.35 -5.76 14.78
CA THR A 196 -8.67 -4.40 14.34
C THR A 196 -9.51 -3.70 15.42
N MET A 197 -9.17 -2.44 15.76
CA MET A 197 -9.78 -1.71 16.87
C MET A 197 -11.12 -1.07 16.48
N PHE A 198 -12.10 -1.89 16.08
CA PHE A 198 -13.49 -1.45 15.96
C PHE A 198 -14.13 -1.32 17.34
N GLN A 199 -14.70 -0.17 17.63
CA GLN A 199 -15.48 0.03 18.87
C GLN A 199 -16.84 -0.64 18.71
N ASN A 200 -17.52 -0.39 17.59
CA ASN A 200 -18.78 -1.03 17.24
C ASN A 200 -18.63 -1.76 15.90
N ASN A 201 -19.31 -2.89 15.78
CA ASN A 201 -19.21 -3.68 14.53
C ASN A 201 -19.80 -2.95 13.31
N ASN A 202 -20.69 -1.99 13.53
CA ASN A 202 -21.32 -1.19 12.47
C ASN A 202 -20.55 0.08 12.11
N ASP A 203 -19.41 0.33 12.75
CA ASP A 203 -18.56 1.46 12.41
C ASP A 203 -18.01 1.30 10.99
N THR A 204 -18.00 2.37 10.21
CA THR A 204 -17.46 2.36 8.85
C THR A 204 -15.95 2.14 8.81
N MET A 205 -15.24 2.49 9.89
CA MET A 205 -13.80 2.30 10.06
C MET A 205 -13.42 2.39 11.53
N PHE A 206 -12.41 1.62 11.91
CA PHE A 206 -11.82 1.70 13.24
C PHE A 206 -10.91 2.93 13.42
N ASP A 207 -10.77 3.41 14.65
CA ASP A 207 -9.79 4.44 15.02
C ASP A 207 -9.04 4.06 16.29
N ALA A 208 -7.90 3.41 16.12
CA ALA A 208 -7.02 3.02 17.23
C ALA A 208 -6.26 4.19 17.89
N THR A 209 -6.57 5.43 17.54
CA THR A 209 -6.11 6.61 18.29
C THR A 209 -7.10 7.01 19.38
N ILE A 210 -8.38 6.63 19.21
CA ILE A 210 -9.50 6.98 20.11
C ILE A 210 -9.91 5.76 20.93
N PHE A 211 -10.09 4.61 20.29
CA PHE A 211 -10.54 3.37 20.93
C PHE A 211 -9.40 2.37 21.10
N GLY A 212 -9.29 1.77 22.27
CA GLY A 212 -8.36 0.71 22.60
C GLY A 212 -8.91 -0.29 23.59
N ILE A 213 -8.19 -1.39 23.76
CA ILE A 213 -8.54 -2.44 24.73
C ILE A 213 -7.49 -2.53 25.82
N ALA A 214 -7.90 -3.01 26.99
CA ALA A 214 -7.02 -3.19 28.13
C ALA A 214 -7.41 -4.41 28.95
N ILE A 215 -6.44 -4.93 29.71
CA ILE A 215 -6.63 -6.03 30.64
C ILE A 215 -6.22 -5.55 32.03
N VAL A 216 -7.04 -5.86 33.02
CA VAL A 216 -6.75 -5.66 34.44
C VAL A 216 -6.78 -7.02 35.18
N THR A 217 -6.50 -7.06 36.48
CA THR A 217 -6.65 -8.29 37.28
C THR A 217 -8.15 -8.61 37.51
N ASN A 218 -8.48 -9.87 37.84
CA ASN A 218 -9.88 -10.24 38.20
C ASN A 218 -10.36 -9.42 39.41
N GLU A 219 -9.51 -9.22 40.42
CA GLU A 219 -9.86 -8.45 41.62
C GLU A 219 -10.21 -7.00 41.25
N GLU A 220 -9.46 -6.38 40.36
CA GLU A 220 -9.75 -5.03 39.88
C GLU A 220 -11.00 -4.98 39.00
N PHE A 221 -11.19 -5.97 38.13
CA PHE A 221 -12.36 -6.05 37.26
C PHE A 221 -13.66 -6.14 38.05
N ASP A 222 -13.68 -6.93 39.13
CA ASP A 222 -14.84 -7.12 40.00
C ASP A 222 -15.13 -5.88 40.88
N ASP A 223 -14.11 -5.03 41.14
CA ASP A 223 -14.24 -3.78 41.90
C ASP A 223 -14.73 -2.58 41.06
N LEU A 224 -14.80 -2.71 39.73
CA LEU A 224 -15.29 -1.65 38.83
C LEU A 224 -16.80 -1.44 38.97
N PRO A 225 -17.34 -0.20 38.83
CA PRO A 225 -18.76 0.08 38.98
C PRO A 225 -19.62 -0.61 37.92
N GLU A 226 -20.56 -1.45 38.31
CA GLU A 226 -21.45 -2.21 37.40
C GLU A 226 -22.21 -1.34 36.38
N LYS A 227 -22.42 -0.06 36.67
CA LYS A 227 -23.19 0.85 35.79
C LYS A 227 -22.64 0.94 34.35
N ASN A 228 -21.34 0.68 34.16
CA ASN A 228 -20.67 0.77 32.87
C ASN A 228 -20.28 -0.61 32.32
N LYS A 229 -20.88 -1.69 32.91
CA LYS A 229 -20.59 -3.05 32.49
C LYS A 229 -21.53 -3.47 31.37
N THR A 230 -20.95 -3.98 30.29
CA THR A 230 -21.66 -4.68 29.24
C THR A 230 -21.53 -6.19 29.47
N TRP A 231 -22.67 -6.87 29.52
CA TRP A 231 -22.73 -8.32 29.71
C TRP A 231 -22.56 -9.01 28.37
N SER A 232 -21.37 -9.42 28.06
CA SER A 232 -21.00 -10.04 26.77
C SER A 232 -20.68 -11.52 26.96
N TYR A 233 -21.16 -12.34 26.05
CA TYR A 233 -20.96 -13.79 26.04
C TYR A 233 -20.48 -14.24 24.68
N SER A 234 -19.25 -14.82 24.65
CA SER A 234 -18.73 -15.47 23.45
C SER A 234 -19.19 -16.91 23.38
N TRP A 235 -19.41 -17.43 22.18
CA TRP A 235 -19.69 -18.85 21.99
C TRP A 235 -18.66 -19.53 21.11
N MET A 236 -18.56 -20.87 21.31
CA MET A 236 -17.84 -21.79 20.45
C MET A 236 -18.74 -22.95 20.10
N TYR A 237 -18.81 -23.34 18.81
CA TYR A 237 -19.58 -24.53 18.41
C TYR A 237 -18.89 -25.81 18.90
N ASP A 238 -19.66 -26.74 19.48
CA ASP A 238 -19.16 -28.02 20.00
C ASP A 238 -18.54 -28.91 18.92
N ASP A 239 -19.13 -28.90 17.72
CA ASP A 239 -18.68 -29.68 16.57
C ASP A 239 -17.67 -28.89 15.69
N GLY A 240 -17.30 -27.68 16.09
CA GLY A 240 -16.45 -26.75 15.39
C GLY A 240 -17.18 -25.95 14.30
N MET A 241 -16.49 -24.91 13.81
CA MET A 241 -17.02 -23.99 12.78
C MET A 241 -17.19 -24.71 11.44
N PRO A 242 -18.31 -24.53 10.74
CA PRO A 242 -18.50 -24.99 9.37
C PRO A 242 -17.48 -24.40 8.39
N ASP A 243 -17.11 -25.15 7.35
CA ASP A 243 -16.20 -24.68 6.31
C ASP A 243 -16.85 -23.70 5.33
N GLU A 244 -18.17 -23.76 5.17
CA GLU A 244 -18.95 -22.90 4.26
C GLU A 244 -19.68 -21.80 5.03
N GLU A 245 -19.50 -20.53 4.63
CA GLU A 245 -20.14 -19.36 5.25
C GLU A 245 -21.67 -19.44 5.31
N ASN A 246 -22.30 -20.01 4.29
CA ASN A 246 -23.75 -20.23 4.27
C ASN A 246 -24.25 -21.22 5.35
N ASP A 247 -23.45 -22.21 5.70
CA ASP A 247 -23.79 -23.16 6.75
C ASP A 247 -23.52 -22.57 8.14
N GLU A 248 -22.43 -21.77 8.29
CA GLU A 248 -22.19 -20.96 9.48
C GLU A 248 -23.37 -20.02 9.74
N LYS A 249 -23.83 -19.30 8.70
CA LYS A 249 -24.97 -18.38 8.83
C LYS A 249 -26.23 -19.09 9.35
N LYS A 250 -26.56 -20.29 8.81
CA LYS A 250 -27.75 -21.04 9.28
C LYS A 250 -27.66 -21.38 10.76
N LEU A 251 -26.48 -21.88 11.20
CA LEU A 251 -26.27 -22.18 12.61
C LEU A 251 -26.35 -20.93 13.49
N ALA A 252 -25.81 -19.80 13.00
CA ALA A 252 -25.89 -18.54 13.70
C ALA A 252 -27.32 -18.00 13.77
N ASP A 253 -28.12 -18.13 12.70
CA ASP A 253 -29.52 -17.72 12.67
C ASP A 253 -30.38 -18.59 13.64
N ASP A 254 -30.14 -19.91 13.70
CA ASP A 254 -30.83 -20.82 14.63
C ASP A 254 -30.47 -20.48 16.08
N LEU A 255 -29.18 -20.21 16.38
CA LEU A 255 -28.71 -19.80 17.70
C LEU A 255 -29.29 -18.43 18.09
N LEU A 256 -29.40 -17.47 17.15
CA LEU A 256 -29.99 -16.16 17.36
C LEU A 256 -31.44 -16.28 17.86
N GLU A 257 -32.23 -17.15 17.20
CA GLU A 257 -33.64 -17.37 17.61
C GLU A 257 -33.72 -17.85 19.06
N THR A 258 -32.80 -18.76 19.45
CA THR A 258 -32.74 -19.27 20.82
C THR A 258 -32.31 -18.20 21.82
N VAL A 259 -31.24 -17.44 21.51
CA VAL A 259 -30.74 -16.34 22.35
C VAL A 259 -31.84 -15.30 22.57
N TYR A 260 -32.55 -14.85 21.53
CA TYR A 260 -33.66 -13.91 21.64
C TYR A 260 -34.83 -14.50 22.47
N THR A 261 -35.18 -15.74 22.22
CA THR A 261 -36.27 -16.40 22.96
C THR A 261 -35.96 -16.46 24.46
N GLN A 262 -34.73 -16.87 24.80
CA GLN A 262 -34.31 -16.95 26.21
C GLN A 262 -34.18 -15.56 26.85
N ALA A 263 -33.68 -14.57 26.15
CA ALA A 263 -33.59 -13.19 26.62
C ALA A 263 -35.00 -12.62 26.96
N VAL A 264 -35.94 -12.75 26.02
CA VAL A 264 -37.33 -12.30 26.23
C VAL A 264 -37.99 -13.02 27.43
N MET A 265 -37.77 -14.33 27.59
CA MET A 265 -38.30 -15.10 28.72
C MET A 265 -37.74 -14.63 30.06
N ASN A 266 -36.52 -14.12 30.11
CA ASN A 266 -35.86 -13.59 31.29
C ASN A 266 -36.08 -12.08 31.47
N GLY A 267 -36.71 -11.38 30.54
CA GLY A 267 -36.92 -9.92 30.56
C GLY A 267 -35.64 -9.11 30.28
N ILE A 268 -34.68 -9.71 29.60
CA ILE A 268 -33.38 -9.14 29.19
C ILE A 268 -33.48 -8.78 27.71
N MET A 269 -32.82 -7.70 27.28
CA MET A 269 -32.70 -7.35 25.88
C MET A 269 -31.37 -7.83 25.32
N VAL A 270 -31.39 -8.30 24.06
CA VAL A 270 -30.16 -8.56 23.28
C VAL A 270 -29.78 -7.24 22.64
N GLU A 271 -28.63 -6.70 23.02
CA GLU A 271 -28.09 -5.42 22.49
C GLU A 271 -27.31 -5.63 21.20
N ASN A 272 -26.51 -6.69 21.14
CA ASN A 272 -25.75 -7.07 19.95
C ASN A 272 -25.76 -8.58 19.77
N TYR A 273 -25.66 -9.04 18.51
CA TYR A 273 -25.44 -10.43 18.16
C TYR A 273 -24.52 -10.48 16.94
N ILE A 274 -23.29 -10.93 17.11
CA ILE A 274 -22.22 -10.80 16.11
C ILE A 274 -21.56 -12.17 15.90
N PRO A 275 -21.99 -12.96 14.90
CA PRO A 275 -21.29 -14.16 14.49
C PRO A 275 -19.94 -13.80 13.87
N ARG A 276 -18.97 -14.73 13.91
CA ARG A 276 -17.59 -14.48 13.48
C ARG A 276 -17.50 -13.95 12.06
N TYR A 277 -18.28 -14.49 11.10
CA TYR A 277 -18.25 -14.02 9.71
C TYR A 277 -18.65 -12.55 9.55
N GLN A 278 -19.39 -11.98 10.50
CA GLN A 278 -19.76 -10.56 10.50
C GLN A 278 -18.85 -9.69 11.37
N ASN A 279 -17.96 -10.29 12.17
CA ASN A 279 -17.15 -9.55 13.13
C ASN A 279 -15.98 -8.82 12.42
N GLN A 280 -16.12 -7.51 12.21
CA GLN A 280 -15.10 -6.66 11.57
C GLN A 280 -13.82 -6.58 12.40
N ALA A 281 -13.91 -6.59 13.75
CA ALA A 281 -12.75 -6.53 14.62
C ALA A 281 -11.83 -7.75 14.43
N ILE A 282 -12.39 -8.89 14.05
CA ILE A 282 -11.65 -10.11 13.72
C ILE A 282 -11.21 -10.10 12.23
N ASN A 283 -12.17 -9.95 11.29
CA ASN A 283 -11.94 -10.32 9.88
C ASN A 283 -11.21 -9.27 9.05
N PHE A 284 -11.41 -7.98 9.33
CA PHE A 284 -10.89 -6.88 8.52
C PHE A 284 -9.36 -6.95 8.27
N ALA A 285 -8.59 -7.27 9.31
CA ALA A 285 -7.13 -7.43 9.18
C ALA A 285 -6.75 -8.58 8.23
N GLY A 286 -7.47 -9.70 8.27
CA GLY A 286 -7.22 -10.86 7.42
C GLY A 286 -7.47 -10.59 5.94
N ASP A 287 -8.53 -9.87 5.62
CA ASP A 287 -8.92 -9.50 4.27
C ASP A 287 -7.92 -8.53 3.64
N ASP A 288 -7.49 -7.51 4.41
CA ASP A 288 -6.52 -6.53 3.93
C ASP A 288 -5.13 -7.15 3.73
N ILE A 289 -4.63 -7.97 4.66
CA ILE A 289 -3.34 -8.68 4.52
C ILE A 289 -3.33 -9.56 3.26
N GLY A 290 -4.46 -10.14 2.88
CA GLY A 290 -4.62 -10.94 1.66
C GLY A 290 -4.43 -10.11 0.39
N SER A 291 -4.97 -8.90 0.34
CA SER A 291 -4.92 -8.02 -0.82
C SER A 291 -3.53 -7.42 -1.06
N ASP A 292 -2.78 -7.09 -0.02
CA ASP A 292 -1.42 -6.52 -0.09
C ASP A 292 -0.43 -7.42 -0.85
N THR A 293 -0.58 -8.73 -0.76
CA THR A 293 0.27 -9.69 -1.46
C THR A 293 0.18 -9.52 -2.99
N ASN A 294 -0.98 -9.19 -3.52
CA ASN A 294 -1.18 -8.96 -4.95
C ASN A 294 -0.50 -7.66 -5.42
N MET A 295 -0.54 -6.60 -4.62
CA MET A 295 0.19 -5.36 -4.90
C MET A 295 1.70 -5.60 -5.02
N MET A 296 2.28 -6.40 -4.14
CA MET A 296 3.71 -6.73 -4.18
C MET A 296 4.10 -7.51 -5.43
N LYS A 297 3.24 -8.39 -5.95
CA LYS A 297 3.46 -9.09 -7.22
C LYS A 297 3.52 -8.13 -8.41
N TRP A 298 2.62 -7.14 -8.47
CA TRP A 298 2.66 -6.11 -9.53
C TRP A 298 3.94 -5.27 -9.48
N PHE A 299 4.36 -4.87 -8.27
CA PHE A 299 5.64 -4.17 -8.08
C PHE A 299 6.82 -5.00 -8.58
N GLU A 300 6.85 -6.30 -8.27
CA GLU A 300 7.89 -7.23 -8.75
C GLU A 300 7.92 -7.32 -10.28
N TYR A 301 6.79 -7.37 -10.96
CA TYR A 301 6.76 -7.39 -12.44
C TYR A 301 7.40 -6.15 -13.04
N ILE A 302 7.17 -4.97 -12.46
CA ILE A 302 7.85 -3.73 -12.89
C ILE A 302 9.37 -3.85 -12.70
N VAL A 303 9.82 -4.31 -11.56
CA VAL A 303 11.25 -4.53 -11.25
C VAL A 303 11.88 -5.53 -12.24
N ILE A 304 11.20 -6.61 -12.56
CA ILE A 304 11.63 -7.61 -13.53
C ILE A 304 11.90 -6.99 -14.91
N VAL A 305 11.00 -6.13 -15.39
CA VAL A 305 11.17 -5.43 -16.67
C VAL A 305 12.38 -4.50 -16.63
N ILE A 306 12.59 -3.79 -15.54
CA ILE A 306 13.76 -2.93 -15.33
C ILE A 306 15.05 -3.75 -15.35
N LEU A 307 15.09 -4.88 -14.66
CA LEU A 307 16.24 -5.79 -14.64
C LEU A 307 16.57 -6.33 -16.03
N ALA A 308 15.56 -6.79 -16.77
CA ALA A 308 15.74 -7.27 -18.14
C ALA A 308 16.36 -6.20 -19.04
N PHE A 309 15.89 -4.97 -18.92
CA PHE A 309 16.47 -3.82 -19.65
C PHE A 309 17.93 -3.55 -19.24
N ILE A 310 18.24 -3.51 -17.95
CA ILE A 310 19.61 -3.29 -17.44
C ILE A 310 20.57 -4.36 -17.98
N PHE A 311 20.17 -5.63 -17.93
CA PHE A 311 20.98 -6.74 -18.43
C PHE A 311 21.22 -6.62 -19.95
N ALA A 312 20.17 -6.34 -20.73
CA ALA A 312 20.29 -6.18 -22.18
C ALA A 312 21.26 -5.05 -22.56
N VAL A 313 21.15 -3.90 -21.91
CA VAL A 313 22.01 -2.74 -22.16
C VAL A 313 23.45 -3.03 -21.74
N THR A 314 23.63 -3.59 -20.56
CA THR A 314 24.95 -3.85 -20.00
C THR A 314 25.75 -4.84 -20.85
N ILE A 315 25.16 -5.98 -21.22
CA ILE A 315 25.84 -6.98 -22.03
C ILE A 315 26.10 -6.49 -23.46
N SER A 316 25.14 -5.74 -24.04
CA SER A 316 25.32 -5.15 -25.38
C SER A 316 26.53 -4.19 -25.42
N ASN A 317 26.71 -3.38 -24.37
CA ASN A 317 27.83 -2.46 -24.25
C ASN A 317 29.17 -3.20 -24.01
N THR A 318 29.18 -4.24 -23.18
CA THR A 318 30.37 -5.08 -22.95
C THR A 318 30.85 -5.71 -24.24
N LEU A 319 29.94 -6.32 -25.03
CA LEU A 319 30.29 -6.91 -26.32
C LEU A 319 30.79 -5.89 -27.35
N THR A 320 30.28 -4.67 -27.30
CA THR A 320 30.73 -3.58 -28.18
C THR A 320 32.13 -3.10 -27.79
N LYS A 321 32.41 -2.96 -26.51
CA LYS A 321 33.73 -2.55 -25.99
C LYS A 321 34.78 -3.59 -26.29
N GLU A 322 34.47 -4.86 -26.13
CA GLU A 322 35.42 -5.98 -26.36
C GLU A 322 35.38 -6.53 -27.78
N ALA A 323 34.86 -5.79 -28.74
CA ALA A 323 34.68 -6.25 -30.10
C ALA A 323 35.99 -6.78 -30.75
N SER A 324 37.09 -6.03 -30.61
CA SER A 324 38.40 -6.46 -31.17
C SER A 324 38.91 -7.77 -30.54
N VAL A 325 38.73 -7.89 -29.20
CA VAL A 325 39.12 -9.12 -28.47
C VAL A 325 38.28 -10.31 -28.92
N ILE A 326 36.96 -10.13 -29.06
CA ILE A 326 36.04 -11.16 -29.59
C ILE A 326 36.45 -11.56 -31.01
N GLY A 327 36.75 -10.57 -31.85
CA GLY A 327 37.23 -10.80 -33.22
C GLY A 327 38.50 -11.63 -33.26
N THR A 328 39.51 -11.28 -32.44
CA THR A 328 40.75 -12.01 -32.32
C THR A 328 40.56 -13.43 -31.79
N LEU A 329 39.81 -13.62 -30.72
CA LEU A 329 39.53 -14.95 -30.16
C LEU A 329 38.84 -15.84 -31.21
N ARG A 330 37.86 -15.29 -31.92
CA ARG A 330 37.16 -16.04 -32.99
C ARG A 330 38.07 -16.37 -34.17
N ALA A 331 38.98 -15.45 -34.53
CA ALA A 331 39.98 -15.70 -35.55
C ALA A 331 41.01 -16.77 -35.12
N SER A 332 41.29 -16.86 -33.81
CA SER A 332 42.16 -17.88 -33.21
C SER A 332 41.49 -19.23 -32.97
N GLY A 333 40.21 -19.41 -33.44
CA GLY A 333 39.54 -20.70 -33.41
C GLY A 333 38.54 -20.92 -32.26
N TYR A 334 38.34 -19.95 -31.37
CA TYR A 334 37.31 -20.09 -30.33
C TYR A 334 35.88 -20.14 -30.92
N THR A 335 35.10 -21.07 -30.43
CA THR A 335 33.73 -21.28 -30.87
C THR A 335 32.78 -20.22 -30.36
N LYS A 336 31.61 -20.07 -31.04
CA LYS A 336 30.58 -19.15 -30.53
C LYS A 336 30.07 -19.59 -29.15
N GLY A 337 29.99 -20.89 -28.89
CA GLY A 337 29.53 -21.43 -27.61
C GLY A 337 30.48 -21.11 -26.44
N GLU A 338 31.81 -21.24 -26.67
CA GLU A 338 32.77 -20.89 -25.63
C GLU A 338 32.74 -19.42 -25.26
N LEU A 339 32.60 -18.54 -26.26
CA LEU A 339 32.45 -17.09 -26.01
C LEU A 339 31.11 -16.76 -25.37
N LEU A 340 30.04 -17.43 -25.78
CA LEU A 340 28.72 -17.27 -25.16
C LEU A 340 28.80 -17.57 -23.66
N ILE A 341 29.34 -18.74 -23.31
CA ILE A 341 29.47 -19.16 -21.89
C ILE A 341 30.33 -18.15 -21.14
N HIS A 342 31.44 -17.71 -21.72
CA HIS A 342 32.35 -16.75 -21.07
C HIS A 342 31.65 -15.43 -20.74
N TYR A 343 30.99 -14.82 -21.73
CA TYR A 343 30.34 -13.51 -21.52
C TYR A 343 29.07 -13.56 -20.63
N ILE A 344 28.40 -14.71 -20.52
CA ILE A 344 27.27 -14.89 -19.65
C ILE A 344 27.69 -15.26 -18.22
N SER A 345 28.85 -15.88 -18.02
CA SER A 345 29.30 -16.39 -16.71
C SER A 345 29.38 -15.30 -15.64
N LEU A 346 29.97 -14.15 -15.93
CA LEU A 346 30.13 -13.08 -14.95
C LEU A 346 28.81 -12.43 -14.55
N PRO A 347 27.88 -12.07 -15.45
CA PRO A 347 26.54 -11.68 -15.10
C PRO A 347 25.81 -12.72 -14.24
N ILE A 348 25.90 -14.03 -14.54
CA ILE A 348 25.30 -15.10 -13.73
C ILE A 348 25.83 -15.06 -12.31
N ILE A 349 27.14 -15.01 -12.13
CA ILE A 349 27.77 -15.00 -10.81
C ILE A 349 27.32 -13.77 -10.01
N VAL A 350 27.31 -12.59 -10.63
CA VAL A 350 26.89 -11.35 -9.96
C VAL A 350 25.42 -11.39 -9.58
N THR A 351 24.55 -11.84 -10.49
CA THR A 351 23.11 -11.98 -10.24
C THR A 351 22.84 -12.96 -9.11
N PHE A 352 23.46 -14.15 -9.17
CA PHE A 352 23.28 -15.16 -8.11
C PHE A 352 23.73 -14.64 -6.75
N MET A 353 24.94 -14.05 -6.67
CA MET A 353 25.44 -13.48 -5.42
C MET A 353 24.56 -12.33 -4.92
N ALA A 354 24.06 -11.49 -5.81
CA ALA A 354 23.16 -10.40 -5.44
C ALA A 354 21.82 -10.92 -4.93
N SER A 355 21.23 -11.95 -5.56
CA SER A 355 19.99 -12.58 -5.10
C SER A 355 20.17 -13.25 -3.73
N VAL A 356 21.30 -13.93 -3.51
CA VAL A 356 21.59 -14.54 -2.18
C VAL A 356 21.69 -13.46 -1.11
N VAL A 357 22.50 -12.43 -1.34
CA VAL A 357 22.65 -11.32 -0.36
C VAL A 357 21.34 -10.56 -0.18
N GLY A 358 20.60 -10.32 -1.27
CA GLY A 358 19.29 -9.67 -1.24
C GLY A 358 18.28 -10.46 -0.39
N ASN A 359 18.18 -11.77 -0.59
CA ASN A 359 17.31 -12.60 0.24
C ASN A 359 17.74 -12.64 1.71
N VAL A 360 19.06 -12.72 1.99
CA VAL A 360 19.53 -12.64 3.39
C VAL A 360 19.07 -11.32 4.04
N LEU A 361 19.20 -10.20 3.34
CA LEU A 361 18.70 -8.91 3.83
C LEU A 361 17.17 -8.86 3.87
N GLY A 362 16.49 -9.49 2.91
CA GLY A 362 15.04 -9.66 2.89
C GLY A 362 14.52 -10.33 4.16
N TYR A 363 15.11 -11.49 4.48
CA TYR A 363 14.74 -12.28 5.65
C TYR A 363 15.29 -11.77 7.00
N SER A 364 16.17 -10.75 7.01
CA SER A 364 16.73 -10.20 8.25
C SER A 364 16.29 -8.77 8.55
N VAL A 365 16.32 -7.88 7.57
CA VAL A 365 16.07 -6.45 7.76
C VAL A 365 14.75 -6.01 7.13
N PHE A 366 14.55 -6.32 5.85
CA PHE A 366 13.39 -5.81 5.12
C PHE A 366 12.07 -6.48 5.53
N LYS A 367 12.10 -7.74 6.00
CA LYS A 367 10.91 -8.38 6.55
C LYS A 367 10.39 -7.66 7.79
N ASP A 368 11.29 -7.18 8.66
CA ASP A 368 10.89 -6.47 9.87
C ASP A 368 10.30 -5.09 9.53
N MET A 369 10.83 -4.43 8.47
CA MET A 369 10.22 -3.22 7.93
C MET A 369 8.81 -3.49 7.38
N GLY A 370 8.62 -4.60 6.65
CA GLY A 370 7.30 -5.03 6.18
C GLY A 370 6.36 -5.39 7.32
N ALA A 371 6.83 -6.14 8.32
CA ALA A 371 6.04 -6.49 9.49
C ALA A 371 5.59 -5.26 10.29
N GLN A 372 6.44 -4.23 10.39
CA GLN A 372 6.09 -2.97 11.08
C GLN A 372 4.91 -2.24 10.42
N LEU A 373 4.70 -2.39 9.11
CA LEU A 373 3.53 -1.81 8.44
C LEU A 373 2.24 -2.44 8.97
N TYR A 374 2.20 -3.77 9.02
CA TYR A 374 1.04 -4.48 9.57
C TYR A 374 0.80 -4.15 11.04
N TYR A 375 1.87 -4.08 11.83
CA TYR A 375 1.79 -3.66 13.23
C TYR A 375 1.43 -2.18 13.42
N GLY A 376 1.65 -1.34 12.44
CA GLY A 376 1.18 0.05 12.44
C GLY A 376 -0.30 0.18 12.08
N SER A 377 -0.85 -0.82 11.38
CA SER A 377 -2.24 -0.85 10.92
C SER A 377 -3.16 -1.68 11.81
N TYR A 378 -2.64 -2.76 12.43
CA TYR A 378 -3.43 -3.78 13.12
C TYR A 378 -2.80 -4.19 14.46
N SER A 379 -3.64 -4.63 15.40
CA SER A 379 -3.23 -5.24 16.66
C SER A 379 -3.05 -6.75 16.50
N LEU A 380 -1.98 -7.14 15.83
CA LEU A 380 -1.66 -8.55 15.56
C LEU A 380 -0.79 -9.15 16.65
N THR A 381 -0.97 -10.46 16.86
CA THR A 381 -0.17 -11.25 17.80
C THR A 381 1.30 -11.37 17.37
N LYS A 382 2.18 -11.92 18.22
CA LYS A 382 3.63 -11.99 17.95
C LYS A 382 3.96 -12.62 16.60
N TYR A 383 4.76 -11.90 15.81
CA TYR A 383 5.23 -12.27 14.50
C TYR A 383 6.20 -13.47 14.53
N VAL A 384 5.89 -14.47 13.72
CA VAL A 384 6.78 -15.59 13.44
C VAL A 384 7.07 -15.65 11.95
N THR A 385 8.35 -15.65 11.59
CA THR A 385 8.76 -15.66 10.18
C THR A 385 8.64 -17.05 9.59
N TYR A 386 7.89 -17.20 8.51
CA TYR A 386 7.79 -18.44 7.75
C TYR A 386 8.59 -18.36 6.45
N TRP A 387 9.03 -19.51 5.95
CA TRP A 387 9.64 -19.60 4.63
C TRP A 387 8.60 -19.40 3.54
N ASN A 388 8.87 -18.46 2.62
CA ASN A 388 8.02 -18.18 1.48
C ASN A 388 8.70 -18.67 0.18
N ALA A 389 8.17 -19.74 -0.44
CA ALA A 389 8.71 -20.32 -1.65
C ALA A 389 8.50 -19.40 -2.87
N ASP A 390 7.35 -18.72 -2.94
CA ASP A 390 7.03 -17.80 -4.05
C ASP A 390 7.95 -16.58 -4.02
N ALA A 391 8.21 -16.00 -2.86
CA ALA A 391 9.20 -14.95 -2.70
C ALA A 391 10.58 -15.38 -3.21
N PHE A 392 11.04 -16.59 -2.86
CA PHE A 392 12.31 -17.10 -3.35
C PHE A 392 12.32 -17.32 -4.87
N VAL A 393 11.27 -17.87 -5.44
CA VAL A 393 11.15 -18.09 -6.90
C VAL A 393 11.15 -16.76 -7.63
N LEU A 394 10.31 -15.81 -7.21
CA LEU A 394 10.18 -14.50 -7.84
C LEU A 394 11.47 -13.68 -7.74
N THR A 395 12.14 -13.68 -6.60
CA THR A 395 13.32 -12.83 -6.35
C THR A 395 14.67 -13.48 -6.72
N THR A 396 14.70 -14.79 -6.88
CA THR A 396 15.94 -15.52 -7.20
C THR A 396 15.88 -16.22 -8.54
N VAL A 397 14.90 -17.10 -8.72
CA VAL A 397 14.84 -17.99 -9.89
C VAL A 397 14.48 -17.20 -11.14
N ILE A 398 13.45 -16.37 -11.09
CA ILE A 398 12.98 -15.58 -12.23
C ILE A 398 14.02 -14.57 -12.69
N PRO A 399 14.65 -13.72 -11.84
CA PRO A 399 15.73 -12.83 -12.27
C PRO A 399 16.93 -13.56 -12.89
N LEU A 400 17.31 -14.74 -12.37
CA LEU A 400 18.35 -15.58 -12.96
C LEU A 400 17.97 -16.08 -14.36
N ILE A 401 16.76 -16.59 -14.53
CA ILE A 401 16.26 -17.05 -15.83
C ILE A 401 16.24 -15.89 -16.82
N ILE A 402 15.68 -14.74 -16.42
CA ILE A 402 15.61 -13.55 -17.27
C ILE A 402 17.02 -13.09 -17.66
N MET A 403 17.94 -13.03 -16.70
CA MET A 403 19.32 -12.67 -16.98
C MET A 403 19.97 -13.62 -17.99
N ILE A 404 19.77 -14.94 -17.84
CA ILE A 404 20.28 -15.95 -18.76
C ILE A 404 19.65 -15.76 -20.14
N VAL A 405 18.32 -15.66 -20.23
CA VAL A 405 17.60 -15.54 -21.50
C VAL A 405 17.97 -14.25 -22.23
N VAL A 406 17.95 -13.10 -21.55
CA VAL A 406 18.27 -11.81 -22.15
C VAL A 406 19.70 -11.78 -22.64
N ASN A 407 20.66 -12.22 -21.80
CA ASN A 407 22.06 -12.24 -22.20
C ASN A 407 22.31 -13.24 -23.35
N LEU A 408 21.69 -14.41 -23.32
CA LEU A 408 21.77 -15.40 -24.39
C LEU A 408 21.28 -14.83 -25.72
N LEU A 409 20.13 -14.15 -25.71
CA LEU A 409 19.56 -13.52 -26.92
C LEU A 409 20.48 -12.42 -27.46
N VAL A 410 20.98 -11.53 -26.60
CA VAL A 410 21.84 -10.41 -26.99
C VAL A 410 23.18 -10.90 -27.47
N VAL A 411 23.86 -11.80 -26.74
CA VAL A 411 25.18 -12.35 -27.10
C VAL A 411 25.07 -13.14 -28.40
N ASN A 412 24.09 -14.06 -28.53
CA ASN A 412 23.90 -14.85 -29.73
C ASN A 412 23.60 -13.97 -30.96
N SER A 413 22.78 -12.93 -30.81
CA SER A 413 22.50 -11.98 -31.89
C SER A 413 23.76 -11.27 -32.37
N LYS A 414 24.65 -10.86 -31.47
CA LYS A 414 25.92 -10.20 -31.81
C LYS A 414 26.95 -11.18 -32.37
N LEU A 415 27.13 -12.36 -31.78
CA LEU A 415 28.07 -13.39 -32.23
C LEU A 415 27.73 -14.01 -33.60
N LYS A 416 26.55 -13.75 -34.19
CA LYS A 416 26.26 -14.07 -35.59
C LYS A 416 27.10 -13.27 -36.59
N LEU A 417 27.67 -12.14 -36.19
CA LEU A 417 28.53 -11.33 -37.04
C LEU A 417 29.88 -12.06 -37.33
N SER A 418 30.49 -11.78 -38.47
CA SER A 418 31.77 -12.36 -38.84
C SER A 418 32.95 -11.80 -37.97
N PRO A 419 34.01 -12.56 -37.72
CA PRO A 419 35.18 -12.08 -36.98
C PRO A 419 35.78 -10.77 -37.54
N LEU A 420 35.79 -10.62 -38.86
CA LEU A 420 36.25 -9.41 -39.52
C LEU A 420 35.42 -8.15 -39.14
N ARG A 421 34.12 -8.31 -38.97
CA ARG A 421 33.24 -7.18 -38.53
C ARG A 421 33.54 -6.79 -37.09
N PHE A 422 33.87 -7.76 -36.24
CA PHE A 422 34.32 -7.49 -34.87
C PHE A 422 35.62 -6.73 -34.83
N LEU A 423 36.62 -7.17 -35.62
CA LEU A 423 37.93 -6.50 -35.74
C LEU A 423 37.81 -5.07 -36.28
N ARG A 424 36.87 -4.82 -37.19
CA ARG A 424 36.60 -3.50 -37.77
C ARG A 424 35.65 -2.64 -36.92
N HIS A 425 35.28 -3.09 -35.75
CA HIS A 425 34.22 -2.45 -34.92
C HIS A 425 32.91 -2.15 -35.67
N ASP A 426 32.60 -2.87 -36.76
CA ASP A 426 31.37 -2.72 -37.55
C ASP A 426 30.29 -3.67 -37.01
N LEU A 427 29.83 -3.40 -35.80
CA LEU A 427 28.82 -4.21 -35.08
C LEU A 427 27.37 -3.80 -35.40
N SER A 428 27.19 -2.74 -36.16
CA SER A 428 25.86 -2.24 -36.53
C SER A 428 25.46 -2.73 -37.92
N ARG A 429 24.22 -3.16 -38.09
CA ARG A 429 23.62 -3.44 -39.39
C ARG A 429 23.25 -2.17 -40.16
N SER A 430 23.51 -0.98 -39.61
CA SER A 430 23.11 0.29 -40.18
C SER A 430 23.96 0.68 -41.36
N LYS A 431 23.34 0.97 -42.50
CA LYS A 431 23.98 1.61 -43.63
C LYS A 431 24.67 2.91 -43.19
N ARG A 432 25.82 3.26 -43.82
CA ARG A 432 26.54 4.52 -43.57
C ARG A 432 25.56 5.68 -43.47
N LYS A 433 25.43 6.27 -42.30
CA LYS A 433 24.62 7.46 -42.08
C LYS A 433 25.27 8.62 -42.85
N LYS A 434 24.53 9.21 -43.79
CA LYS A 434 24.96 10.47 -44.45
C LYS A 434 25.18 11.50 -43.36
N ALA A 435 26.28 12.27 -43.51
CA ALA A 435 26.60 13.35 -42.58
C ALA A 435 25.43 14.34 -42.54
N VAL A 436 24.92 14.58 -41.37
CA VAL A 436 23.80 15.54 -41.14
C VAL A 436 24.39 16.95 -41.42
N LYS A 437 23.83 17.65 -42.43
CA LYS A 437 24.12 19.05 -42.66
C LYS A 437 23.51 19.89 -41.56
N LEU A 438 24.33 20.55 -40.77
CA LEU A 438 23.91 21.46 -39.72
C LEU A 438 23.99 22.90 -40.19
N PRO A 439 23.08 23.81 -39.74
CA PRO A 439 23.13 25.23 -40.02
C PRO A 439 24.45 25.88 -39.61
N HIS A 440 24.74 27.09 -40.08
CA HIS A 440 25.95 27.84 -39.74
C HIS A 440 25.95 28.42 -38.34
N TRP A 441 25.78 27.55 -37.32
CA TRP A 441 25.87 27.91 -35.90
C TRP A 441 27.32 28.04 -35.43
N LYS A 442 27.53 28.64 -34.23
CA LYS A 442 28.85 28.69 -33.59
C LYS A 442 29.44 27.27 -33.45
N PHE A 443 30.76 27.14 -33.55
CA PHE A 443 31.48 25.86 -33.54
C PHE A 443 31.00 24.97 -32.34
N MET A 444 30.98 25.53 -31.13
CA MET A 444 30.56 24.79 -29.93
C MET A 444 29.14 24.21 -30.03
N THR A 445 28.17 24.98 -30.55
CA THR A 445 26.78 24.52 -30.72
C THR A 445 26.71 23.41 -31.78
N ARG A 446 27.42 23.59 -32.93
CA ARG A 446 27.47 22.54 -33.97
C ARG A 446 28.13 21.27 -33.47
N PHE A 447 29.18 21.37 -32.67
CA PHE A 447 29.85 20.22 -32.09
C PHE A 447 28.93 19.47 -31.11
N LYS A 448 28.29 20.18 -30.16
CA LYS A 448 27.34 19.60 -29.19
C LYS A 448 26.18 18.90 -29.90
N THR A 449 25.58 19.57 -30.91
CA THR A 449 24.46 18.96 -31.68
C THR A 449 24.95 17.70 -32.42
N ARG A 450 26.14 17.71 -32.98
CA ARG A 450 26.71 16.53 -33.64
C ARG A 450 26.95 15.39 -32.66
N VAL A 451 27.45 15.67 -31.46
CA VAL A 451 27.63 14.69 -30.39
C VAL A 451 26.29 14.07 -30.00
N ILE A 452 25.24 14.91 -29.90
CA ILE A 452 23.89 14.41 -29.61
C ILE A 452 23.37 13.49 -30.72
N LEU A 453 23.41 13.93 -31.97
CA LEU A 453 22.94 13.18 -33.15
C LEU A 453 23.71 11.86 -33.37
N GLN A 454 24.99 11.82 -33.05
CA GLN A 454 25.80 10.59 -33.11
C GLN A 454 25.46 9.59 -31.99
N ASN A 455 24.98 10.09 -30.86
CA ASN A 455 24.69 9.28 -29.68
C ASN A 455 23.20 9.02 -29.44
N ILE A 456 22.31 9.32 -30.38
CA ILE A 456 20.86 9.09 -30.26
C ILE A 456 20.53 7.70 -29.69
N PRO A 457 21.11 6.57 -30.16
CA PRO A 457 20.82 5.27 -29.57
C PRO A 457 21.18 5.17 -28.08
N GLY A 458 22.23 5.88 -27.64
CA GLY A 458 22.58 5.96 -26.22
C GLY A 458 21.58 6.79 -25.42
N TYR A 459 21.07 7.86 -26.00
CA TYR A 459 20.04 8.69 -25.36
C TYR A 459 18.68 8.02 -25.31
N VAL A 460 18.30 7.18 -26.29
CA VAL A 460 17.08 6.36 -26.21
C VAL A 460 17.19 5.36 -25.07
N VAL A 461 18.35 4.73 -24.89
CA VAL A 461 18.58 3.85 -23.73
C VAL A 461 18.48 4.62 -22.41
N MET A 462 19.00 5.85 -22.38
CA MET A 462 18.92 6.72 -21.22
C MET A 462 17.46 7.15 -20.94
N LEU A 463 16.69 7.49 -21.96
CA LEU A 463 15.26 7.77 -21.85
C LEU A 463 14.54 6.60 -21.19
N LEU A 464 14.67 5.39 -21.71
CA LEU A 464 14.01 4.22 -21.11
C LEU A 464 14.43 3.99 -19.65
N GLY A 465 15.70 4.20 -19.32
CA GLY A 465 16.17 4.01 -17.94
C GLY A 465 15.69 5.10 -16.97
N ILE A 466 15.66 6.36 -17.41
CA ILE A 466 15.12 7.48 -16.62
C ILE A 466 13.60 7.30 -16.49
N TYR A 467 12.93 6.91 -17.56
CA TYR A 467 11.49 6.61 -17.56
C TYR A 467 11.11 5.60 -16.46
N PHE A 468 11.76 4.43 -16.41
CA PHE A 468 11.47 3.45 -15.37
C PHE A 468 11.68 3.99 -13.94
N ALA A 469 12.77 4.75 -13.75
CA ALA A 469 13.03 5.37 -12.46
C ALA A 469 12.00 6.46 -12.10
N GLN A 470 11.51 7.19 -13.11
CA GLN A 470 10.45 8.20 -12.95
C GLN A 470 9.10 7.58 -12.60
N VAL A 471 8.77 6.43 -13.18
CA VAL A 471 7.54 5.68 -12.82
C VAL A 471 7.54 5.34 -11.33
N LEU A 472 8.64 4.77 -10.83
CA LEU A 472 8.78 4.44 -9.40
C LEU A 472 8.72 5.69 -8.51
N LEU A 473 9.40 6.76 -8.90
CA LEU A 473 9.41 8.01 -8.14
C LEU A 473 8.03 8.67 -8.11
N MET A 474 7.32 8.68 -9.24
CA MET A 474 5.97 9.22 -9.34
C MET A 474 4.99 8.45 -8.47
N PHE A 475 5.05 7.12 -8.51
CA PHE A 475 4.23 6.26 -7.67
C PHE A 475 4.42 6.60 -6.18
N GLY A 476 5.67 6.69 -5.70
CA GLY A 476 5.93 7.03 -4.30
C GLY A 476 5.50 8.45 -3.88
N LEU A 477 5.58 9.43 -4.80
CA LEU A 477 5.22 10.82 -4.49
C LEU A 477 3.71 11.09 -4.57
N MET A 478 2.95 10.30 -5.35
CA MET A 478 1.53 10.57 -5.56
C MET A 478 0.63 10.07 -4.42
N LEU A 479 1.03 9.02 -3.70
CA LEU A 479 0.15 8.32 -2.76
C LEU A 479 -0.40 9.22 -1.65
N ASN A 480 0.44 9.94 -0.95
CA ASN A 480 0.01 10.81 0.15
C ASN A 480 -0.87 11.99 -0.30
N PRO A 481 -0.51 12.78 -1.35
CA PRO A 481 -1.40 13.82 -1.86
C PRO A 481 -2.73 13.29 -2.42
N MET A 482 -2.72 12.08 -2.96
CA MET A 482 -3.93 11.44 -3.49
C MET A 482 -4.89 11.06 -2.36
N LEU A 483 -4.40 10.42 -1.29
CA LEU A 483 -5.20 10.12 -0.09
C LEU A 483 -5.81 11.38 0.51
N LYS A 484 -5.01 12.44 0.66
CA LYS A 484 -5.49 13.71 1.22
C LYS A 484 -6.54 14.38 0.32
N HIS A 485 -6.40 14.27 -1.00
CA HIS A 485 -7.40 14.80 -1.93
C HIS A 485 -8.69 14.00 -1.85
N TYR A 486 -8.61 12.68 -1.85
CA TYR A 486 -9.76 11.80 -1.70
C TYR A 486 -10.53 12.05 -0.41
N GLN A 487 -9.82 12.25 0.70
CA GLN A 487 -10.44 12.66 1.97
C GLN A 487 -11.24 13.97 1.83
N ASN A 488 -10.63 15.00 1.23
CA ASN A 488 -11.31 16.27 1.03
C ASN A 488 -12.52 16.13 0.09
N ASP A 489 -12.40 15.33 -0.96
CA ASP A 489 -13.49 15.06 -1.90
C ASP A 489 -14.69 14.39 -1.19
N ILE A 490 -14.44 13.43 -0.32
CA ILE A 490 -15.51 12.81 0.47
C ILE A 490 -16.19 13.85 1.34
N LEU A 491 -15.44 14.65 2.09
CA LEU A 491 -15.98 15.67 3.00
C LEU A 491 -16.77 16.76 2.29
N ASP A 492 -16.28 17.17 1.12
CA ASP A 492 -16.92 18.24 0.32
C ASP A 492 -18.22 17.76 -0.35
N ASN A 493 -18.40 16.45 -0.53
CA ASN A 493 -19.53 15.82 -1.22
C ASN A 493 -20.37 14.90 -0.32
N MET A 494 -20.29 15.04 1.00
CA MET A 494 -21.22 14.39 1.92
C MET A 494 -22.66 14.89 1.69
N VAL A 495 -23.62 13.97 1.72
CA VAL A 495 -25.03 14.28 1.52
C VAL A 495 -25.57 15.15 2.66
N ALA A 496 -25.24 14.82 3.91
CA ALA A 496 -25.66 15.54 5.12
C ALA A 496 -24.55 15.52 6.17
N ASP A 497 -24.63 16.36 7.21
CA ASP A 497 -23.67 16.35 8.32
C ASP A 497 -23.81 15.09 9.20
N HIS A 498 -25.01 14.52 9.25
CA HIS A 498 -25.34 13.27 9.94
C HIS A 498 -26.19 12.39 9.03
N GLN A 499 -25.80 11.12 8.91
CA GLN A 499 -26.57 10.07 8.26
C GLN A 499 -26.86 8.99 9.31
N TYR A 500 -28.12 8.81 9.65
CA TYR A 500 -28.56 7.82 10.64
C TYR A 500 -29.07 6.57 9.96
N VAL A 501 -28.62 5.41 10.42
CA VAL A 501 -29.16 4.09 10.06
C VAL A 501 -29.92 3.58 11.27
N LEU A 502 -31.16 3.15 11.09
CA LEU A 502 -32.08 2.74 12.16
C LEU A 502 -32.33 1.23 12.16
N ASP A 503 -32.55 0.67 13.34
CA ASP A 503 -33.00 -0.71 13.54
C ASP A 503 -34.50 -0.88 13.25
N SER A 504 -35.28 0.18 13.46
CA SER A 504 -36.73 0.21 13.29
C SER A 504 -37.18 1.57 12.77
N GLN A 505 -38.34 1.59 12.14
CA GLN A 505 -38.95 2.82 11.59
C GLN A 505 -39.55 3.66 12.72
N VAL A 506 -38.80 4.69 13.12
CA VAL A 506 -39.25 5.63 14.17
C VAL A 506 -39.26 7.04 13.58
N GLU A 507 -40.37 7.78 13.79
CA GLU A 507 -40.51 9.16 13.36
C GLU A 507 -39.72 10.13 14.26
N THR A 508 -38.96 11.05 13.67
CA THR A 508 -38.31 12.15 14.39
C THR A 508 -39.18 13.40 14.43
N ALA A 509 -39.12 14.15 15.53
CA ALA A 509 -39.76 15.45 15.64
C ALA A 509 -39.06 16.57 14.83
N ASN A 510 -37.86 16.31 14.26
CA ASN A 510 -37.13 17.28 13.47
C ASN A 510 -37.63 17.32 12.02
N ASN A 511 -38.41 18.37 11.68
CA ASN A 511 -38.94 18.57 10.33
C ASN A 511 -37.86 18.84 9.25
N ASN A 512 -36.62 19.05 9.61
CA ASN A 512 -35.50 19.22 8.67
C ASN A 512 -34.84 17.89 8.27
N ALA A 513 -35.03 16.86 9.07
CA ALA A 513 -34.57 15.53 8.72
C ALA A 513 -35.34 14.98 7.52
N GLU A 514 -34.70 14.24 6.67
CA GLU A 514 -35.26 13.60 5.47
C GLU A 514 -35.00 12.10 5.55
N THR A 515 -36.08 11.29 5.36
CA THR A 515 -35.97 9.83 5.28
C THR A 515 -35.19 9.42 4.04
N TYR A 516 -34.57 8.26 4.11
CA TYR A 516 -33.99 7.56 2.95
C TYR A 516 -34.14 6.04 3.12
N CYS A 517 -34.15 5.35 1.99
CA CYS A 517 -34.07 3.90 1.95
C CYS A 517 -32.64 3.49 1.56
N MET A 518 -32.13 2.39 2.11
CA MET A 518 -30.82 1.84 1.73
C MET A 518 -30.88 0.31 1.72
N LYS A 519 -30.19 -0.29 0.75
CA LYS A 519 -29.93 -1.72 0.69
C LYS A 519 -28.57 -1.96 0.05
N THR A 520 -27.77 -2.87 0.63
CA THR A 520 -26.49 -3.28 0.08
C THR A 520 -26.69 -4.48 -0.83
N LEU A 521 -26.21 -4.39 -2.06
CA LEU A 521 -26.17 -5.46 -3.05
C LEU A 521 -24.71 -5.73 -3.44
N ARG A 522 -24.48 -6.80 -4.20
CA ARG A 522 -23.15 -7.15 -4.72
C ARG A 522 -23.15 -7.22 -6.25
N THR A 523 -22.00 -6.99 -6.84
CA THR A 523 -21.80 -7.18 -8.28
C THR A 523 -21.87 -8.66 -8.66
N THR A 524 -22.35 -8.96 -9.87
CA THR A 524 -22.45 -10.35 -10.40
C THR A 524 -21.20 -10.79 -11.18
N GLY A 525 -20.19 -9.92 -11.35
CA GLY A 525 -18.97 -10.18 -12.13
C GLY A 525 -17.89 -10.96 -11.38
N ASP A 526 -16.67 -10.98 -11.98
CA ASP A 526 -15.47 -11.61 -11.37
C ASP A 526 -14.97 -10.85 -10.14
N ILE A 527 -15.40 -9.61 -9.97
CA ILE A 527 -15.06 -8.75 -8.82
C ILE A 527 -16.31 -8.69 -7.95
N ASP A 528 -16.18 -9.05 -6.69
CA ASP A 528 -17.27 -9.06 -5.72
C ASP A 528 -17.23 -7.78 -4.88
N ASP A 529 -17.80 -6.69 -5.44
CA ASP A 529 -17.90 -5.40 -4.76
C ASP A 529 -19.29 -5.19 -4.17
N GLU A 530 -19.34 -4.55 -3.02
CA GLU A 530 -20.56 -4.07 -2.40
C GLU A 530 -21.04 -2.76 -3.04
N ILE A 531 -22.31 -2.73 -3.41
CA ILE A 531 -22.96 -1.59 -4.04
C ILE A 531 -24.11 -1.13 -3.14
N MET A 532 -24.03 0.09 -2.66
CA MET A 532 -25.09 0.69 -1.86
C MET A 532 -26.19 1.23 -2.77
N VAL A 533 -27.41 0.73 -2.68
CA VAL A 533 -28.57 1.27 -3.40
C VAL A 533 -29.36 2.18 -2.45
N TYR A 534 -29.44 3.45 -2.79
CA TYR A 534 -30.17 4.47 -2.04
C TYR A 534 -31.49 4.84 -2.72
N GLY A 535 -32.60 4.84 -1.96
CA GLY A 535 -33.84 5.46 -2.33
C GLY A 535 -33.94 6.84 -1.68
N ILE A 536 -34.02 7.90 -2.48
CA ILE A 536 -33.95 9.29 -2.03
C ILE A 536 -35.19 10.06 -2.47
N HIS A 537 -35.62 11.05 -1.69
CA HIS A 537 -36.71 11.94 -2.06
C HIS A 537 -36.44 12.66 -3.40
N SER A 538 -37.41 12.71 -4.30
CA SER A 538 -37.28 13.36 -5.62
C SER A 538 -36.85 14.83 -5.52
N ASP A 539 -37.29 15.56 -4.50
CA ASP A 539 -36.98 16.96 -4.18
C ASP A 539 -36.12 17.07 -2.92
N SER A 540 -35.15 16.14 -2.71
CA SER A 540 -34.30 16.14 -1.52
C SER A 540 -33.58 17.48 -1.31
N LYS A 541 -33.52 17.93 -0.05
CA LYS A 541 -32.76 19.12 0.35
C LYS A 541 -31.25 18.84 0.46
N TYR A 542 -30.91 17.58 0.64
CA TYR A 542 -29.55 17.11 0.92
C TYR A 542 -28.85 16.57 -0.33
N PHE A 543 -29.62 15.94 -1.23
CA PHE A 543 -29.03 15.37 -2.44
C PHE A 543 -28.83 16.42 -3.53
N PRO A 544 -27.65 16.47 -4.20
CA PRO A 544 -27.31 17.60 -5.07
C PRO A 544 -28.05 17.63 -6.41
N VAL A 545 -28.75 16.55 -6.78
CA VAL A 545 -29.43 16.40 -8.06
C VAL A 545 -30.89 15.98 -7.82
N LYS A 546 -31.83 16.53 -8.57
CA LYS A 546 -33.22 16.06 -8.58
C LYS A 546 -33.32 14.74 -9.30
N LEU A 547 -34.09 13.82 -8.71
CA LEU A 547 -34.41 12.53 -9.28
C LEU A 547 -35.88 12.53 -9.75
N ASP A 548 -36.10 12.13 -10.99
CA ASP A 548 -37.42 11.84 -11.52
C ASP A 548 -37.69 10.32 -11.45
N ASP A 549 -38.99 9.93 -11.46
CA ASP A 549 -39.35 8.51 -11.43
C ASP A 549 -38.71 7.76 -12.62
N GLY A 550 -38.07 6.65 -12.34
CA GLY A 550 -37.31 5.85 -13.31
C GLY A 550 -35.86 6.29 -13.53
N ASP A 551 -35.37 7.32 -12.86
CA ASP A 551 -33.96 7.67 -12.87
C ASP A 551 -33.14 6.71 -12.02
N VAL A 552 -32.01 6.26 -12.59
CA VAL A 552 -31.00 5.44 -11.91
C VAL A 552 -29.66 6.15 -12.09
N LEU A 553 -29.21 6.84 -11.04
CA LEU A 553 -27.91 7.50 -11.02
C LEU A 553 -26.87 6.64 -10.32
N VAL A 554 -25.69 6.54 -10.88
CA VAL A 554 -24.55 5.86 -10.24
C VAL A 554 -23.59 6.88 -9.65
N SER A 555 -22.90 6.54 -8.56
CA SER A 555 -21.81 7.37 -8.05
C SER A 555 -20.69 7.49 -9.09
N ASP A 556 -19.99 8.62 -9.12
CA ASP A 556 -18.84 8.83 -10.01
C ASP A 556 -17.72 7.81 -9.73
N SER A 557 -17.55 7.38 -8.48
CA SER A 557 -16.65 6.30 -8.10
C SER A 557 -17.03 4.96 -8.75
N TYR A 558 -18.31 4.61 -8.76
CA TYR A 558 -18.80 3.40 -9.40
C TYR A 558 -18.68 3.48 -10.92
N ALA A 559 -19.08 4.64 -11.49
CA ALA A 559 -18.96 4.88 -12.93
C ALA A 559 -17.50 4.82 -13.40
N ASP A 560 -16.55 5.39 -12.65
CA ASP A 560 -15.11 5.36 -13.01
C ASP A 560 -14.51 3.96 -12.83
N LYS A 561 -14.83 3.23 -11.76
CA LYS A 561 -14.32 1.87 -11.53
C LYS A 561 -14.71 0.90 -12.65
N TYR A 562 -15.98 0.88 -13.02
CA TYR A 562 -16.53 -0.08 -14.00
C TYR A 562 -16.70 0.49 -15.40
N GLU A 563 -16.28 1.74 -15.67
CA GLU A 563 -16.44 2.44 -16.95
C GLU A 563 -17.92 2.53 -17.41
N ILE A 564 -18.84 2.68 -16.46
CA ILE A 564 -20.27 2.71 -16.70
C ILE A 564 -20.64 4.00 -17.43
N VAL A 565 -21.47 3.88 -18.45
CA VAL A 565 -22.01 5.03 -19.23
C VAL A 565 -23.53 4.99 -19.23
N ASP A 566 -24.14 6.16 -19.53
CA ASP A 566 -25.58 6.29 -19.64
C ASP A 566 -26.16 5.26 -20.58
N GLY A 567 -27.15 4.51 -20.12
CA GLY A 567 -27.85 3.47 -20.88
C GLY A 567 -27.36 2.03 -20.60
N ASP A 568 -26.27 1.86 -19.86
CA ASP A 568 -25.77 0.56 -19.44
C ASP A 568 -26.75 -0.14 -18.50
N LYS A 569 -26.71 -1.46 -18.48
CA LYS A 569 -27.45 -2.27 -17.54
C LYS A 569 -26.52 -2.76 -16.42
N LEU A 570 -26.96 -2.59 -15.21
CA LEU A 570 -26.35 -3.16 -14.01
C LEU A 570 -27.14 -4.39 -13.59
N GLU A 571 -26.48 -5.49 -13.39
CA GLU A 571 -27.01 -6.69 -12.75
C GLU A 571 -26.36 -6.82 -11.38
N LEU A 572 -27.15 -6.67 -10.34
CA LEU A 572 -26.72 -6.73 -8.95
C LEU A 572 -27.41 -7.91 -8.26
N LYS A 573 -26.71 -8.57 -7.34
CA LYS A 573 -27.24 -9.69 -6.56
C LYS A 573 -27.33 -9.33 -5.08
N GLU A 574 -28.27 -9.92 -4.39
CA GLU A 574 -28.35 -9.86 -2.94
C GLU A 574 -27.33 -10.80 -2.30
N SER A 575 -26.74 -10.39 -1.17
CA SER A 575 -25.89 -11.27 -0.39
C SER A 575 -26.73 -12.41 0.19
N TYR A 576 -26.20 -13.63 0.15
CA TYR A 576 -26.81 -14.83 0.74
C TYR A 576 -28.16 -15.32 0.15
N THR A 577 -28.61 -14.70 -0.96
CA THR A 577 -29.78 -15.18 -1.72
C THR A 577 -29.42 -15.26 -3.21
N ASP A 578 -30.31 -15.91 -3.99
CA ASP A 578 -30.15 -16.00 -5.46
C ASP A 578 -30.87 -14.82 -6.19
N ASP A 579 -31.37 -13.83 -5.44
CA ASP A 579 -32.12 -12.73 -6.03
C ASP A 579 -31.19 -11.76 -6.75
N THR A 580 -31.57 -11.41 -7.99
CA THR A 580 -30.85 -10.49 -8.84
C THR A 580 -31.74 -9.34 -9.29
N TYR A 581 -31.15 -8.14 -9.40
CA TYR A 581 -31.82 -6.91 -9.76
C TYR A 581 -31.16 -6.28 -10.99
N ASP A 582 -31.99 -5.99 -12.00
CA ASP A 582 -31.58 -5.35 -13.25
C ASP A 582 -31.91 -3.85 -13.21
N LEU A 583 -30.91 -3.01 -13.20
CA LEU A 583 -31.03 -1.56 -13.19
C LEU A 583 -30.47 -0.95 -14.47
N LYS A 584 -31.16 0.03 -15.05
CA LYS A 584 -30.66 0.72 -16.26
C LYS A 584 -30.21 2.11 -15.89
N VAL A 585 -28.92 2.38 -16.02
CA VAL A 585 -28.29 3.66 -15.70
C VAL A 585 -28.80 4.80 -16.58
N THR A 586 -29.21 5.89 -15.98
CA THR A 586 -29.65 7.12 -16.65
C THR A 586 -28.64 8.26 -16.54
N GLY A 587 -27.72 8.19 -15.59
CA GLY A 587 -26.69 9.21 -15.38
C GLY A 587 -25.75 8.89 -14.23
N SER A 588 -24.89 9.86 -13.87
CA SER A 588 -23.99 9.76 -12.73
C SER A 588 -24.06 11.02 -11.84
N VAL A 589 -23.72 10.84 -10.56
CA VAL A 589 -23.66 11.90 -9.56
C VAL A 589 -22.32 11.83 -8.80
N VAL A 590 -21.83 13.00 -8.39
CA VAL A 590 -20.58 13.07 -7.59
C VAL A 590 -20.86 12.56 -6.17
N TYR A 591 -20.35 11.39 -5.87
CA TYR A 591 -20.43 10.75 -4.57
C TYR A 591 -19.22 9.82 -4.40
N PRO A 592 -18.08 10.36 -3.94
CA PRO A 592 -16.83 9.61 -3.88
C PRO A 592 -16.77 8.61 -2.71
N ALA A 593 -17.70 8.70 -1.75
CA ALA A 593 -17.63 7.94 -0.49
C ALA A 593 -17.81 6.44 -0.68
N ALA A 594 -18.65 6.01 -1.65
CA ALA A 594 -18.95 4.61 -1.89
C ALA A 594 -19.29 4.32 -3.36
N LEU A 595 -19.28 3.03 -3.72
CA LEU A 595 -19.91 2.56 -4.95
C LEU A 595 -21.41 2.52 -4.70
N ALA A 596 -22.15 3.44 -5.31
CA ALA A 596 -23.55 3.61 -5.00
C ALA A 596 -24.44 3.79 -6.25
N VAL A 597 -25.70 3.42 -6.08
CA VAL A 597 -26.80 3.64 -7.01
C VAL A 597 -27.86 4.45 -6.30
N PHE A 598 -28.37 5.49 -6.94
CA PHE A 598 -29.41 6.36 -6.39
C PHE A 598 -30.64 6.30 -7.27
N VAL A 599 -31.78 6.03 -6.64
CA VAL A 599 -33.12 5.98 -7.25
C VAL A 599 -34.08 6.80 -6.41
N THR A 600 -35.30 7.03 -6.87
CA THR A 600 -36.33 7.64 -6.02
C THR A 600 -36.77 6.66 -4.92
N GLU A 601 -37.24 7.14 -3.76
CA GLU A 601 -37.81 6.26 -2.73
C GLU A 601 -38.97 5.39 -3.27
N GLY A 602 -39.75 5.95 -4.20
CA GLY A 602 -40.83 5.20 -4.83
C GLY A 602 -40.32 4.02 -5.66
N ASP A 603 -39.33 4.28 -6.52
CA ASP A 603 -38.70 3.23 -7.33
C ASP A 603 -37.98 2.20 -6.44
N PHE A 604 -37.32 2.65 -5.37
CA PHE A 604 -36.66 1.74 -4.40
C PHE A 604 -37.66 0.75 -3.79
N ARG A 605 -38.83 1.27 -3.30
CA ARG A 605 -39.86 0.43 -2.71
C ARG A 605 -40.48 -0.55 -3.73
N GLU A 606 -40.63 -0.13 -4.99
CA GLU A 606 -41.09 -1.01 -6.06
C GLU A 606 -40.05 -2.10 -6.42
N ILE A 607 -38.77 -1.73 -6.53
CA ILE A 607 -37.68 -2.67 -6.87
C ILE A 607 -37.52 -3.75 -5.80
N PHE A 608 -37.64 -3.38 -4.52
CA PHE A 608 -37.37 -4.27 -3.39
C PHE A 608 -38.61 -4.78 -2.67
N ASP A 609 -39.78 -4.58 -3.27
CA ASP A 609 -41.11 -5.01 -2.75
C ASP A 609 -41.34 -4.58 -1.28
N LYS A 610 -41.14 -3.26 -1.01
CA LYS A 610 -41.32 -2.64 0.31
C LYS A 610 -42.60 -1.83 0.40
N ASP A 611 -43.12 -1.67 1.63
CA ASP A 611 -44.32 -0.88 1.92
C ASP A 611 -44.11 0.62 1.58
N GLU A 612 -45.21 1.35 1.36
CA GLU A 612 -45.20 2.77 0.95
C GLU A 612 -44.52 3.71 1.97
N ASP A 613 -44.50 3.34 3.23
CA ASP A 613 -43.93 4.10 4.35
C ASP A 613 -42.53 3.57 4.78
N TYR A 614 -41.98 2.58 4.05
CA TYR A 614 -40.69 2.01 4.36
C TYR A 614 -39.52 3.01 4.17
N PHE A 615 -38.66 3.12 5.21
CA PHE A 615 -37.39 3.83 5.19
C PHE A 615 -36.37 3.15 6.12
N THR A 616 -35.07 3.39 5.92
CA THR A 616 -34.01 2.79 6.73
C THR A 616 -33.26 3.78 7.60
N GLY A 617 -33.44 5.08 7.38
CA GLY A 617 -32.74 6.08 8.16
C GLY A 617 -33.06 7.52 7.79
N TYR A 618 -32.25 8.43 8.33
CA TYR A 618 -32.41 9.88 8.12
C TYR A 618 -31.11 10.54 7.68
N PHE A 619 -31.26 11.51 6.76
CA PHE A 619 -30.27 12.56 6.53
C PHE A 619 -30.63 13.80 7.35
N SER A 620 -29.67 14.37 8.07
CA SER A 620 -29.87 15.59 8.86
C SER A 620 -28.58 16.40 8.99
N ASN A 621 -28.70 17.73 9.02
CA ASN A 621 -27.62 18.61 9.44
C ASN A 621 -27.68 18.95 10.94
N ASP A 622 -28.76 18.56 11.60
CA ASP A 622 -28.94 18.71 13.05
C ASP A 622 -28.82 17.34 13.71
N LYS A 623 -28.19 17.27 14.88
CA LYS A 623 -28.13 16.02 15.64
C LYS A 623 -29.55 15.64 16.11
N LEU A 624 -30.00 14.40 15.85
CA LEU A 624 -31.27 13.84 16.22
C LEU A 624 -31.13 13.07 17.53
N THR A 625 -31.66 13.63 18.62
CA THR A 625 -31.56 13.03 19.96
C THR A 625 -32.83 12.26 20.38
N ASP A 626 -33.90 12.40 19.62
CA ASP A 626 -35.20 11.78 19.91
C ASP A 626 -35.35 10.37 19.35
N ILE A 627 -34.36 9.94 18.55
CA ILE A 627 -34.31 8.61 17.95
C ILE A 627 -33.07 7.81 18.39
N GLU A 628 -32.26 8.32 19.33
CA GLU A 628 -30.98 7.72 19.75
C GLU A 628 -31.09 6.23 20.12
N ASP A 629 -32.21 5.83 20.75
CA ASP A 629 -32.47 4.44 21.17
C ASP A 629 -32.70 3.47 20.01
N HIS A 630 -32.85 3.98 18.78
CA HIS A 630 -33.09 3.21 17.55
C HIS A 630 -32.01 3.38 16.50
N VAL A 631 -30.95 4.10 16.82
CA VAL A 631 -29.82 4.34 15.91
C VAL A 631 -28.82 3.17 15.95
N VAL A 632 -28.74 2.42 14.86
CA VAL A 632 -27.72 1.36 14.68
C VAL A 632 -26.37 1.96 14.35
N SER A 633 -26.34 3.01 13.53
CA SER A 633 -25.12 3.71 13.14
C SER A 633 -25.41 5.16 12.80
N GLU A 634 -24.53 6.05 13.26
CA GLU A 634 -24.50 7.46 12.89
C GLU A 634 -23.21 7.72 12.09
N ILE A 635 -23.33 8.10 10.83
CA ILE A 635 -22.20 8.42 9.96
C ILE A 635 -22.05 9.94 9.92
N THR A 636 -20.93 10.43 10.46
CA THR A 636 -20.59 11.85 10.54
C THR A 636 -19.37 12.19 9.68
N LYS A 637 -19.06 13.49 9.57
CA LYS A 637 -17.81 13.95 8.94
C LYS A 637 -16.57 13.37 9.63
N ASP A 638 -16.60 13.21 10.94
CA ASP A 638 -15.50 12.64 11.70
C ASP A 638 -15.29 11.15 11.37
N ASP A 639 -16.37 10.41 11.15
CA ASP A 639 -16.28 9.00 10.77
C ASP A 639 -15.66 8.84 9.38
N MET A 640 -16.02 9.70 8.45
CA MET A 640 -15.41 9.74 7.12
C MET A 640 -13.91 10.10 7.16
N ILE A 641 -13.50 10.96 8.11
CA ILE A 641 -12.09 11.32 8.30
C ILE A 641 -11.30 10.18 8.97
N LYS A 642 -11.93 9.35 9.81
CA LYS A 642 -11.29 8.23 10.50
C LYS A 642 -10.51 7.33 9.52
N VAL A 643 -11.13 6.96 8.39
CA VAL A 643 -10.51 6.13 7.34
C VAL A 643 -9.17 6.73 6.88
N SER A 644 -9.19 8.00 6.51
CA SER A 644 -7.98 8.67 6.00
C SER A 644 -6.95 8.93 7.09
N ARG A 645 -7.38 9.21 8.32
CA ARG A 645 -6.51 9.39 9.49
C ARG A 645 -5.78 8.08 9.78
N GLN A 646 -6.50 6.97 9.84
CA GLN A 646 -5.93 5.64 10.09
C GLN A 646 -4.95 5.23 8.98
N LEU A 647 -5.32 5.39 7.70
CA LEU A 647 -4.43 5.12 6.57
C LEU A 647 -3.17 6.00 6.57
N THR A 648 -3.29 7.28 6.92
CA THR A 648 -2.14 8.18 7.01
C THR A 648 -1.22 7.79 8.17
N LYS A 649 -1.77 7.41 9.31
CA LYS A 649 -0.99 6.99 10.49
C LYS A 649 -0.27 5.68 10.22
N SER A 650 -0.96 4.68 9.67
CA SER A 650 -0.42 3.35 9.40
C SER A 650 0.56 3.33 8.21
N MET A 651 0.23 3.98 7.08
CA MET A 651 1.00 3.91 5.85
C MET A 651 1.95 5.08 5.61
N GLY A 652 1.85 6.17 6.40
CA GLY A 652 2.66 7.38 6.20
C GLY A 652 4.17 7.12 6.17
N GLY A 653 4.66 6.25 7.04
CA GLY A 653 6.06 5.82 7.06
C GLY A 653 6.48 5.05 5.80
N MET A 654 5.61 4.21 5.26
CA MET A 654 5.86 3.45 4.03
C MET A 654 6.07 4.37 2.83
N PHE A 655 5.27 5.41 2.68
CA PHE A 655 5.39 6.34 1.55
C PHE A 655 6.78 6.98 1.49
N TYR A 656 7.35 7.38 2.64
CA TYR A 656 8.72 7.89 2.69
C TYR A 656 9.75 6.83 2.29
N ILE A 657 9.59 5.58 2.72
CA ILE A 657 10.48 4.47 2.35
C ILE A 657 10.46 4.27 0.83
N VAL A 658 9.28 4.26 0.21
CA VAL A 658 9.11 4.10 -1.25
C VAL A 658 9.78 5.26 -2.00
N VAL A 659 9.64 6.51 -1.53
CA VAL A 659 10.30 7.67 -2.14
C VAL A 659 11.82 7.56 -2.05
N VAL A 660 12.36 7.25 -0.86
CA VAL A 660 13.81 7.06 -0.68
C VAL A 660 14.35 5.92 -1.53
N PHE A 661 13.66 4.79 -1.55
CA PHE A 661 13.98 3.67 -2.42
C PHE A 661 14.02 4.08 -3.90
N SER A 662 12.99 4.78 -4.37
CA SER A 662 12.88 5.25 -5.75
C SER A 662 14.03 6.21 -6.13
N LEU A 663 14.42 7.11 -5.22
CA LEU A 663 15.57 8.01 -5.41
C LEU A 663 16.88 7.26 -5.49
N VAL A 664 17.10 6.27 -4.63
CA VAL A 664 18.30 5.42 -4.68
C VAL A 664 18.36 4.65 -6.01
N MET A 665 17.24 4.07 -6.43
CA MET A 665 17.12 3.36 -7.70
C MET A 665 17.36 4.28 -8.90
N PHE A 666 16.81 5.49 -8.87
CA PHE A 666 17.08 6.53 -9.87
C PHE A 666 18.57 6.84 -9.95
N MET A 667 19.23 7.07 -8.82
CA MET A 667 20.67 7.36 -8.81
C MET A 667 21.51 6.22 -9.39
N LEU A 668 21.20 4.98 -9.04
CA LEU A 668 21.92 3.80 -9.55
C LEU A 668 21.75 3.66 -11.06
N LEU A 669 20.52 3.82 -11.57
CA LEU A 669 20.23 3.76 -13.01
C LEU A 669 20.93 4.87 -13.78
N VAL A 670 20.77 6.11 -13.35
CA VAL A 670 21.39 7.26 -14.03
C VAL A 670 22.90 7.19 -13.98
N TYR A 671 23.49 6.73 -12.87
CA TYR A 671 24.93 6.49 -12.78
C TYR A 671 25.39 5.46 -13.82
N LEU A 672 24.70 4.32 -13.91
CA LEU A 672 25.03 3.26 -14.87
C LEU A 672 24.97 3.79 -16.31
N LEU A 673 23.88 4.44 -16.67
CA LEU A 673 23.64 4.95 -18.02
C LEU A 673 24.62 6.06 -18.40
N THR A 674 24.87 7.02 -17.52
CA THR A 674 25.84 8.09 -17.75
C THR A 674 27.25 7.55 -17.89
N LYS A 675 27.60 6.54 -17.08
CA LYS A 675 28.87 5.82 -17.19
C LYS A 675 29.02 5.18 -18.56
N LEU A 676 28.00 4.52 -19.08
CA LEU A 676 28.01 3.88 -20.40
C LEU A 676 28.17 4.90 -21.52
N ILE A 677 27.59 6.09 -21.41
CA ILE A 677 27.77 7.18 -22.39
C ILE A 677 29.21 7.69 -22.39
N VAL A 678 29.83 7.88 -21.22
CA VAL A 678 31.22 8.30 -21.09
C VAL A 678 32.16 7.24 -21.69
N GLU A 679 31.96 5.95 -21.37
CA GLU A 679 32.75 4.83 -21.90
C GLU A 679 32.65 4.73 -23.43
N LYS A 680 31.47 4.92 -24.01
CA LYS A 680 31.28 4.91 -25.47
C LYS A 680 32.02 6.04 -26.17
N ASN A 681 32.24 7.16 -25.50
CA ASN A 681 32.95 8.32 -26.04
C ASN A 681 34.43 8.39 -25.64
N THR A 682 35.00 7.35 -25.01
CA THR A 682 36.36 7.34 -24.47
C THR A 682 37.39 7.68 -25.52
N VAL A 683 37.32 7.09 -26.72
CA VAL A 683 38.27 7.36 -27.84
C VAL A 683 38.17 8.82 -28.28
N SER A 684 36.96 9.36 -28.44
CA SER A 684 36.73 10.76 -28.81
C SER A 684 37.24 11.73 -27.73
N ILE A 685 37.05 11.38 -26.44
CA ILE A 685 37.56 12.16 -25.31
C ILE A 685 39.08 12.15 -25.27
N SER A 686 39.71 10.99 -25.48
CA SER A 686 41.15 10.83 -25.56
C SER A 686 41.74 11.66 -26.71
N MET A 687 41.10 11.65 -27.89
CA MET A 687 41.54 12.44 -29.05
C MET A 687 41.48 13.96 -28.77
N VAL A 688 40.45 14.43 -28.12
CA VAL A 688 40.30 15.85 -27.73
C VAL A 688 41.34 16.23 -26.67
N LYS A 689 41.75 15.31 -25.77
CA LYS A 689 42.88 15.52 -24.85
C LYS A 689 44.21 15.67 -25.57
N ILE A 690 44.45 14.82 -26.56
CA ILE A 690 45.67 14.91 -27.39
C ILE A 690 45.76 16.26 -28.13
N LEU A 691 44.64 16.82 -28.56
CA LEU A 691 44.54 18.12 -29.18
C LEU A 691 44.74 19.30 -28.21
N GLY A 692 45.06 19.04 -26.94
CA GLY A 692 45.40 20.05 -25.95
C GLY A 692 44.24 20.68 -25.17
N TYR A 693 43.02 20.17 -25.30
CA TYR A 693 41.90 20.69 -24.55
C TYR A 693 42.00 20.30 -23.07
N ASP A 694 41.75 21.28 -22.19
CA ASP A 694 41.70 21.05 -20.73
C ASP A 694 40.52 20.16 -20.32
N THR A 695 40.65 19.48 -19.19
CA THR A 695 39.61 18.58 -18.64
C THR A 695 38.27 19.30 -18.41
N LYS A 696 38.30 20.58 -18.04
CA LYS A 696 37.12 21.40 -17.86
C LYS A 696 36.41 21.65 -19.19
N GLU A 697 37.15 21.92 -20.26
CA GLU A 697 36.61 22.13 -21.59
C GLU A 697 36.04 20.85 -22.18
N ILE A 698 36.70 19.72 -22.00
CA ILE A 698 36.22 18.41 -22.40
C ILE A 698 34.92 18.05 -21.65
N SER A 699 34.91 18.27 -20.33
CA SER A 699 33.72 18.08 -19.54
C SER A 699 32.57 18.98 -20.02
N LYS A 700 32.87 20.24 -20.34
CA LYS A 700 31.84 21.17 -20.89
C LYS A 700 31.36 20.75 -22.28
N LEU A 701 32.15 20.08 -23.08
CA LEU A 701 31.78 19.58 -24.41
C LEU A 701 30.83 18.37 -24.30
N TYR A 702 31.20 17.36 -23.52
CA TYR A 702 30.47 16.10 -23.45
C TYR A 702 29.41 16.10 -22.39
N LEU A 703 29.69 16.55 -21.15
CA LEU A 703 28.72 16.54 -20.07
C LEU A 703 27.63 17.58 -20.28
N SER A 704 27.93 18.79 -20.84
CA SER A 704 26.86 19.76 -21.07
C SER A 704 25.85 19.28 -22.13
N SER A 705 26.29 18.55 -23.14
CA SER A 705 25.42 17.93 -24.12
C SER A 705 24.53 16.87 -23.47
N THR A 706 25.10 16.06 -22.59
CA THR A 706 24.38 15.06 -21.80
C THR A 706 23.42 15.73 -20.81
N THR A 707 23.83 16.82 -20.14
CA THR A 707 22.97 17.59 -19.21
C THR A 707 21.72 18.12 -19.90
N VAL A 708 21.86 18.72 -21.09
CA VAL A 708 20.72 19.21 -21.86
C VAL A 708 19.80 18.05 -22.25
N MET A 709 20.39 16.92 -22.69
CA MET A 709 19.60 15.75 -23.06
C MET A 709 18.89 15.13 -21.86
N VAL A 710 19.55 15.05 -20.69
CA VAL A 710 18.91 14.58 -19.46
C VAL A 710 17.74 15.48 -19.09
N ALA A 711 17.90 16.78 -19.12
CA ALA A 711 16.79 17.71 -18.82
C ALA A 711 15.58 17.49 -19.76
N VAL A 712 15.83 17.38 -21.08
CA VAL A 712 14.79 17.12 -22.07
C VAL A 712 14.15 15.75 -21.87
N VAL A 713 14.96 14.73 -21.65
CA VAL A 713 14.49 13.36 -21.43
C VAL A 713 13.67 13.29 -20.13
N THR A 714 14.12 13.90 -19.04
CA THR A 714 13.37 13.92 -17.76
C THR A 714 11.99 14.56 -17.92
N LEU A 715 11.89 15.67 -18.67
CA LEU A 715 10.59 16.29 -18.95
C LEU A 715 9.65 15.39 -19.76
N LEU A 716 10.19 14.70 -20.76
CA LEU A 716 9.41 13.75 -21.57
C LEU A 716 9.01 12.53 -20.72
N ASP A 717 9.91 12.05 -19.87
CA ASP A 717 9.67 10.87 -19.06
C ASP A 717 8.66 11.13 -17.94
N ILE A 718 8.59 12.35 -17.39
CA ILE A 718 7.53 12.75 -16.46
C ILE A 718 6.16 12.57 -17.10
N LEU A 719 5.99 13.06 -18.35
CA LEU A 719 4.72 12.91 -19.07
C LEU A 719 4.42 11.43 -19.38
N LEU A 720 5.40 10.67 -19.84
CA LEU A 720 5.24 9.23 -20.12
C LEU A 720 4.93 8.45 -18.86
N SER A 721 5.58 8.78 -17.75
CA SER A 721 5.35 8.14 -16.45
C SER A 721 3.93 8.41 -15.96
N TYR A 722 3.42 9.63 -16.11
CA TYR A 722 2.04 9.98 -15.76
C TYR A 722 1.02 9.11 -16.54
N LEU A 723 1.21 8.99 -17.85
CA LEU A 723 0.34 8.17 -18.69
C LEU A 723 0.42 6.68 -18.29
N SER A 724 1.61 6.19 -17.96
CA SER A 724 1.80 4.80 -17.57
C SER A 724 1.24 4.50 -16.19
N ILE A 725 1.44 5.40 -15.22
CA ILE A 725 0.88 5.26 -13.88
C ILE A 725 -0.64 5.22 -13.93
N LYS A 726 -1.28 6.06 -14.76
CA LYS A 726 -2.74 6.03 -14.92
C LYS A 726 -3.26 4.64 -15.33
N VAL A 727 -2.54 3.96 -16.23
CA VAL A 727 -2.90 2.60 -16.68
C VAL A 727 -2.57 1.55 -15.62
N ILE A 728 -1.38 1.64 -15.01
CA ILE A 728 -0.91 0.66 -14.01
C ILE A 728 -1.78 0.75 -12.75
N TYR A 729 -2.09 1.96 -12.28
CA TYR A 729 -2.91 2.22 -11.11
C TYR A 729 -4.28 1.55 -11.25
N ARG A 730 -4.97 1.78 -12.38
CA ARG A 730 -6.28 1.17 -12.64
C ARG A 730 -6.18 -0.37 -12.67
N ALA A 731 -5.23 -0.91 -13.43
CA ALA A 731 -5.05 -2.36 -13.55
C ALA A 731 -4.66 -3.04 -12.23
N MET A 732 -4.06 -2.30 -11.31
CA MET A 732 -3.63 -2.80 -10.01
C MET A 732 -4.76 -2.74 -8.98
N LEU A 733 -5.53 -1.66 -8.94
CA LEU A 733 -6.48 -1.40 -7.86
C LEU A 733 -7.90 -1.89 -8.14
N ILE A 734 -8.24 -2.19 -9.39
CA ILE A 734 -9.61 -2.62 -9.75
C ILE A 734 -10.04 -3.89 -8.99
N ASP A 735 -9.11 -4.80 -8.75
CA ASP A 735 -9.34 -6.07 -8.05
C ASP A 735 -8.92 -6.03 -6.56
N MET A 736 -8.42 -4.89 -6.08
CA MET A 736 -7.80 -4.83 -4.75
C MET A 736 -8.58 -4.00 -3.73
N LEU A 737 -9.36 -3.04 -4.19
CA LEU A 737 -10.14 -2.15 -3.32
C LEU A 737 -11.62 -2.49 -3.42
N SER A 738 -12.24 -2.77 -2.27
CA SER A 738 -13.71 -2.84 -2.11
C SER A 738 -14.30 -1.44 -2.23
N GLY A 739 -14.08 -0.66 -3.15
CA GLY A 739 -14.45 0.72 -3.35
C GLY A 739 -13.62 1.27 -4.50
N TRP A 740 -13.59 2.57 -4.66
CA TRP A 740 -12.78 3.20 -5.69
C TRP A 740 -12.20 4.53 -5.23
N MET A 741 -10.89 4.66 -5.37
CA MET A 741 -10.20 5.93 -5.14
C MET A 741 -9.66 6.45 -6.48
N PRO A 742 -10.22 7.53 -7.03
CA PRO A 742 -9.77 8.09 -8.29
C PRO A 742 -8.31 8.54 -8.22
N ILE A 743 -7.57 8.33 -9.33
CA ILE A 743 -6.19 8.80 -9.38
C ILE A 743 -6.11 10.32 -9.36
N TYR A 744 -5.47 10.85 -8.34
CA TYR A 744 -5.18 12.28 -8.25
C TYR A 744 -3.68 12.54 -8.30
N MET A 745 -3.28 13.52 -9.11
CA MET A 745 -1.88 13.92 -9.25
C MET A 745 -1.73 15.40 -8.93
N ALA A 746 -1.25 15.71 -7.74
CA ALA A 746 -1.04 17.09 -7.32
C ALA A 746 -0.08 17.82 -8.28
N PRO A 747 -0.43 19.02 -8.78
CA PRO A 747 0.37 19.71 -9.80
C PRO A 747 1.84 19.99 -9.41
N TRP A 748 2.12 20.16 -8.12
CA TRP A 748 3.46 20.40 -7.61
C TRP A 748 4.39 19.18 -7.71
N ILE A 749 3.86 17.96 -7.90
CA ILE A 749 4.64 16.73 -8.05
C ILE A 749 5.51 16.81 -9.31
N PHE A 750 4.98 17.32 -10.42
CA PHE A 750 5.70 17.41 -11.69
C PHE A 750 6.98 18.26 -11.60
N PRO A 751 6.95 19.51 -11.10
CA PRO A 751 8.17 20.28 -10.89
C PRO A 751 9.09 19.66 -9.82
N LEU A 752 8.56 19.08 -8.74
CA LEU A 752 9.37 18.41 -7.73
C LEU A 752 10.14 17.21 -8.33
N MET A 753 9.49 16.37 -9.11
CA MET A 753 10.13 15.25 -9.80
C MET A 753 11.28 15.71 -10.69
N PHE A 754 11.07 16.80 -11.45
CA PHE A 754 12.12 17.39 -12.27
C PHE A 754 13.31 17.84 -11.41
N VAL A 755 13.06 18.59 -10.35
CA VAL A 755 14.10 19.12 -9.45
C VAL A 755 14.88 17.98 -8.78
N LEU A 756 14.19 16.98 -8.23
CA LEU A 756 14.82 15.82 -7.58
C LEU A 756 15.71 15.04 -8.58
N SER A 757 15.13 14.68 -9.72
CA SER A 757 15.83 13.90 -10.74
C SER A 757 17.01 14.65 -11.32
N PHE A 758 16.85 15.93 -11.59
CA PHE A 758 17.94 16.75 -12.13
C PHE A 758 19.06 16.99 -11.11
N THR A 759 18.70 17.16 -9.82
CA THR A 759 19.68 17.27 -8.73
C THR A 759 20.47 15.97 -8.57
N CYS A 760 19.82 14.82 -8.56
CA CYS A 760 20.48 13.51 -8.56
C CYS A 760 21.43 13.34 -9.75
N TYR A 761 20.99 13.74 -10.95
CA TYR A 761 21.86 13.74 -12.13
C TYR A 761 23.07 14.66 -11.96
N LEU A 762 22.90 15.88 -11.40
CA LEU A 762 24.04 16.78 -11.17
C LEU A 762 25.07 16.17 -10.22
N VAL A 763 24.64 15.53 -9.14
CA VAL A 763 25.54 14.79 -8.22
C VAL A 763 26.30 13.70 -8.96
N ILE A 764 25.62 12.92 -9.79
CA ILE A 764 26.24 11.86 -10.59
C ILE A 764 27.19 12.45 -11.62
N SER A 765 26.85 13.56 -12.25
CA SER A 765 27.69 14.26 -13.22
C SER A 765 29.04 14.69 -12.61
N LEU A 766 29.03 15.13 -11.34
CA LEU A 766 30.27 15.45 -10.60
C LEU A 766 31.16 14.20 -10.43
N LEU A 767 30.58 13.04 -10.16
CA LEU A 767 31.33 11.77 -10.08
C LEU A 767 31.91 11.38 -11.45
N GLN A 768 31.16 11.59 -12.52
CA GLN A 768 31.64 11.30 -13.90
C GLN A 768 32.75 12.25 -14.36
N MET A 769 32.76 13.51 -13.91
CA MET A 769 33.88 14.42 -14.17
C MET A 769 35.23 13.87 -13.64
N LYS A 770 35.23 13.31 -12.43
CA LYS A 770 36.41 12.65 -11.86
C LYS A 770 36.89 11.48 -12.74
N ARG A 771 35.97 10.81 -13.40
CA ARG A 771 36.27 9.68 -14.28
C ARG A 771 36.84 10.14 -15.63
N ILE A 772 36.31 11.19 -16.25
CA ILE A 772 36.83 11.79 -17.49
C ILE A 772 38.29 12.21 -17.29
N LYS A 773 38.67 12.73 -16.11
CA LYS A 773 40.06 13.03 -15.77
C LYS A 773 40.99 11.82 -15.89
N LYS A 774 40.51 10.63 -15.52
CA LYS A 774 41.27 9.38 -15.49
C LYS A 774 41.42 8.67 -16.86
N ILE A 775 40.71 9.14 -17.91
CA ILE A 775 40.85 8.55 -19.25
C ILE A 775 42.23 8.85 -19.79
N PRO A 776 43.04 7.81 -20.16
CA PRO A 776 44.39 8.00 -20.66
C PRO A 776 44.38 8.59 -22.09
N MET A 777 45.43 9.33 -22.45
CA MET A 777 45.56 9.96 -23.77
C MET A 777 45.93 8.94 -24.87
N ASP A 778 46.53 7.83 -24.51
CA ASP A 778 46.99 6.79 -25.45
C ASP A 778 45.83 5.90 -25.97
N GLU A 779 44.65 6.00 -25.41
CA GLU A 779 43.49 5.20 -25.83
C GLU A 779 43.08 5.51 -27.29
N ALA A 780 43.24 6.73 -27.73
CA ALA A 780 42.97 7.10 -29.14
C ALA A 780 44.04 6.57 -30.10
N LEU A 781 45.25 6.39 -29.62
CA LEU A 781 46.37 5.90 -30.43
C LEU A 781 46.35 4.39 -30.60
N LYS A 782 45.86 3.64 -29.61
CA LYS A 782 45.73 2.17 -29.66
C LYS A 782 44.74 1.66 -30.73
N ASN A 783 43.87 2.52 -31.24
CA ASN A 783 42.86 2.16 -32.23
C ASN A 783 43.20 2.66 -33.66
N VAL A 784 44.38 3.22 -33.88
CA VAL A 784 44.83 3.77 -35.19
C VAL A 784 45.74 2.80 -35.91
N GLU A 785 46.25 1.77 -35.26
CA GLU A 785 46.90 0.61 -35.84
C GLU A 785 45.87 -0.53 -36.02
#